data_496bf0245ee21e516571dc2142d47575
#
_entry.id   496bf0245ee21e516571dc2142d47575
#
_cell.length_a   1.000
_cell.length_b   1.000
_cell.length_c   1.000
_cell.angle_alpha   90.00
_cell.angle_beta   90.00
_cell.angle_gamma   90.00
#
_symmetry.space_group_name_H-M   'P 1'
#
loop_
_entity.id
_entity.type
_entity.pdbx_description
1 polymer ?
#
loop_
_entity_poly.entity_id
_entity_poly.type
_entity_poly.pdbx_seq_one_letter_code
_entity_poly.pdbx_strand_id
1 'polypeptide(L)'
;VRTLPYLAPIRARDIAQDRQAIEFTDRNGLPLGTLLTRDQEHTAVAPLNQISPHFIRAIIAAEDQRFYHHGPLDMRAIARSLLEAAQAKQIVSGASTITMQLARMLDATPRTFPNKFREIWLAWRIAAGMNRDEILSAYINRLPMGGNIYGVEAASRTYFGIPAADLNLARASILAALPNDPTYLNPYDNWQSLKKRQAYVLDRMVKDKYITRNQADRALAEEILLQPRRQGIIAAPHFLFWLASQLPKQHPSQIKTTLDRPLQQFVEAQIEQIIRALAPKNAHHAAALVIDNRTGEILAYAGSPDYFNEAQMGRNDGVQALRQPGSTLKPFLYQLALEKRIIRPNTILADVPAHYAIPGAKLYSPTNYNEETFLGPVRVRVALANSLNVPAVRVLEKAGVGTFLDRLHQLGFSHLKHPADYYGLGLTLGSGEVSLWELARAYLTLARQGKPVPAVTHFSFPDSASKPQETKEIDSPATWALIADILSDRHARAAAFGVDSVLNLPFPAAVKTGTSSDFRDTWTVGFTTDYTVATWVGNFNGDSMRQVSGVTGAAPLWNRIMLHLHEHQEPAGFPPPKNLAQRPICAITGWRPAPDCPSVVWEYFYPEDLSAYERQSGTFQLSGEYDEWLAMQQQPTFSRGLKIVFPKNDDFFLLNQTESSRLEFKLAGAPAQPVEWWLNGKKLAAQSSPSLFWPMTAGEWTLQVRMGEISDRVRFQVQLGESRPTRRGFSIRESKK
;
A
#
# COMPACT_ATOMS: atom_id res chain seq x y z
N VAL A 1 3.84 38.45 38.71
CA VAL A 1 3.74 37.86 37.37
C VAL A 1 5.08 37.91 36.60
N ARG A 2 5.87 39.03 36.66
CA ARG A 2 7.15 39.17 35.95
C ARG A 2 8.30 38.27 36.46
N THR A 3 8.24 37.76 37.68
CA THR A 3 9.28 36.91 38.31
C THR A 3 9.02 35.40 38.11
N LEU A 4 7.78 34.99 37.88
CA LEU A 4 7.40 33.57 37.69
C LEU A 4 8.17 32.83 36.58
N PRO A 5 8.47 33.42 35.38
CA PRO A 5 9.23 32.74 34.36
C PRO A 5 10.64 32.34 34.76
N TYR A 6 11.26 33.11 35.70
CA TYR A 6 12.59 32.83 36.22
C TYR A 6 12.62 31.68 37.23
N LEU A 7 11.46 31.24 37.75
CA LEU A 7 11.36 30.05 38.59
C LEU A 7 11.41 28.73 37.80
N ALA A 8 11.05 28.79 36.51
CA ALA A 8 11.09 27.64 35.60
C ALA A 8 11.61 28.07 34.22
N PRO A 9 12.85 28.61 34.11
CA PRO A 9 13.42 29.06 32.84
C PRO A 9 13.66 27.87 31.93
N ILE A 10 13.50 28.09 30.61
CA ILE A 10 13.89 27.10 29.61
C ILE A 10 15.28 27.47 29.11
N ARG A 11 16.23 26.58 29.34
CA ARG A 11 17.63 26.76 28.92
C ARG A 11 17.88 26.13 27.55
N ALA A 12 18.94 26.56 26.89
CA ALA A 12 19.33 25.99 25.58
C ALA A 12 19.45 24.45 25.62
N ARG A 13 19.95 23.89 26.71
CA ARG A 13 20.05 22.43 26.91
C ARG A 13 18.71 21.72 27.01
N ASP A 14 17.66 22.39 27.48
CA ASP A 14 16.32 21.80 27.69
C ASP A 14 15.58 21.66 26.35
N ILE A 15 15.99 22.44 25.36
CA ILE A 15 15.47 22.43 23.98
C ILE A 15 16.56 22.02 22.97
N ALA A 16 17.72 21.54 23.45
CA ALA A 16 18.73 21.01 22.56
C ALA A 16 18.08 19.86 21.73
N GLN A 17 18.18 19.96 20.43
CA GLN A 17 17.84 18.84 19.57
C GLN A 17 18.82 17.72 19.95
N ASP A 18 18.27 16.53 20.25
CA ASP A 18 19.08 15.39 20.65
C ASP A 18 20.13 15.12 19.56
N ARG A 19 21.40 15.38 19.90
CA ARG A 19 22.47 15.65 18.92
C ARG A 19 23.10 14.39 18.33
N GLN A 20 22.49 13.23 18.45
CA GLN A 20 22.97 12.06 17.73
C GLN A 20 22.49 12.12 16.27
N ALA A 21 23.18 12.94 15.48
CA ALA A 21 23.06 12.84 14.05
C ALA A 21 23.38 11.40 13.61
N ILE A 22 22.46 10.80 12.89
CA ILE A 22 22.67 9.47 12.32
C ILE A 22 23.07 9.65 10.87
N GLU A 23 24.30 9.31 10.55
CA GLU A 23 24.79 9.28 9.18
C GLU A 23 24.48 7.89 8.58
N PHE A 24 23.79 7.87 7.46
CA PHE A 24 23.47 6.65 6.74
C PHE A 24 24.30 6.55 5.47
N THR A 25 24.84 5.36 5.25
CA THR A 25 25.50 4.98 3.99
C THR A 25 24.80 3.78 3.36
N ASP A 26 24.93 3.63 2.06
CA ASP A 26 24.50 2.44 1.36
C ASP A 26 25.43 1.25 1.65
N ARG A 27 25.12 0.09 1.05
CA ARG A 27 25.91 -1.14 1.21
C ARG A 27 27.36 -1.01 0.74
N ASN A 28 27.66 -0.06 -0.14
CA ASN A 28 28.98 0.21 -0.71
C ASN A 28 29.72 1.37 -0.03
N GLY A 29 29.09 2.01 0.98
CA GLY A 29 29.64 3.17 1.69
C GLY A 29 29.31 4.51 1.05
N LEU A 30 28.47 4.56 0.00
CA LEU A 30 28.01 5.81 -0.58
C LEU A 30 27.04 6.52 0.39
N PRO A 31 27.16 7.84 0.59
CA PRO A 31 26.31 8.56 1.53
C PRO A 31 24.85 8.55 1.06
N LEU A 32 23.92 8.20 1.97
CA LEU A 32 22.48 8.29 1.77
C LEU A 32 21.87 9.54 2.43
N GLY A 33 22.50 10.05 3.48
CA GLY A 33 22.08 11.26 4.18
C GLY A 33 22.32 11.21 5.68
N THR A 34 22.03 12.32 6.35
CA THR A 34 22.16 12.47 7.79
C THR A 34 20.81 12.87 8.38
N LEU A 35 20.34 12.13 9.37
CA LEU A 35 19.16 12.46 10.15
C LEU A 35 19.58 12.96 11.55
N LEU A 36 18.98 14.06 11.99
CA LEU A 36 19.31 14.67 13.28
C LEU A 36 18.31 14.32 14.40
N THR A 37 17.10 13.90 14.03
CA THR A 37 16.06 13.52 15.00
C THR A 37 15.25 12.32 14.50
N ARG A 38 14.62 11.59 15.44
CA ARG A 38 13.71 10.48 15.15
C ARG A 38 12.34 10.94 14.59
N ASP A 39 12.05 12.24 14.64
CA ASP A 39 10.70 12.81 14.39
C ASP A 39 10.43 13.09 12.91
N GLN A 40 11.10 12.41 11.97
CA GLN A 40 10.89 12.50 10.52
C GLN A 40 11.18 13.89 9.91
N GLU A 41 11.96 14.74 10.59
CA GLU A 41 12.31 16.08 10.12
C GLU A 41 13.69 16.10 9.46
N HIS A 42 13.77 16.75 8.32
CA HIS A 42 15.01 16.96 7.60
C HIS A 42 15.71 18.18 8.16
N THR A 43 16.55 17.99 9.18
CA THR A 43 17.25 19.08 9.87
C THR A 43 18.76 18.93 9.81
N ALA A 44 19.46 20.05 9.63
CA ALA A 44 20.90 20.15 9.82
C ALA A 44 21.16 21.34 10.76
N VAL A 45 21.71 21.09 11.94
CA VAL A 45 22.01 22.14 12.91
C VAL A 45 23.36 22.74 12.60
N ALA A 46 23.39 24.04 12.27
CA ALA A 46 24.59 24.81 12.15
C ALA A 46 24.73 25.80 13.32
N PRO A 47 25.88 25.91 13.97
CA PRO A 47 26.12 26.96 14.94
C PRO A 47 26.05 28.34 14.26
N LEU A 48 25.62 29.36 15.00
CA LEU A 48 25.35 30.69 14.44
C LEU A 48 26.53 31.31 13.67
N ASN A 49 27.76 31.03 14.11
CA ASN A 49 29.00 31.47 13.47
C ASN A 49 29.32 30.74 12.14
N GLN A 50 28.60 29.67 11.84
CA GLN A 50 28.70 28.93 10.56
C GLN A 50 27.52 29.23 9.63
N ILE A 51 26.76 30.29 9.90
CA ILE A 51 25.65 30.74 9.07
C ILE A 51 26.02 32.09 8.48
N SER A 52 25.77 32.29 7.17
CA SER A 52 26.05 33.54 6.48
C SER A 52 25.42 34.74 7.19
N PRO A 53 26.18 35.82 7.45
CA PRO A 53 25.64 37.07 8.00
C PRO A 53 24.52 37.68 7.16
N HIS A 54 24.51 37.40 5.86
CA HIS A 54 23.42 37.83 4.97
C HIS A 54 22.08 37.18 5.35
N PHE A 55 22.08 35.88 5.68
CA PHE A 55 20.87 35.20 6.13
C PHE A 55 20.39 35.70 7.51
N ILE A 56 21.32 35.83 8.45
CA ILE A 56 20.99 36.31 9.81
C ILE A 56 20.31 37.68 9.73
N ARG A 57 20.87 38.62 8.95
CA ARG A 57 20.29 39.96 8.76
C ARG A 57 18.97 39.90 8.01
N ALA A 58 18.86 39.06 6.99
CA ALA A 58 17.63 38.92 6.20
C ALA A 58 16.46 38.39 7.03
N ILE A 59 16.67 37.34 7.85
CA ILE A 59 15.63 36.77 8.68
C ILE A 59 15.19 37.74 9.81
N ILE A 60 16.13 38.46 10.42
CA ILE A 60 15.81 39.50 11.41
C ILE A 60 15.01 40.62 10.79
N ALA A 61 15.40 41.13 9.62
CA ALA A 61 14.69 42.18 8.90
C ALA A 61 13.28 41.73 8.47
N ALA A 62 13.12 40.45 8.09
CA ALA A 62 11.86 39.91 7.65
C ALA A 62 10.87 39.64 8.79
N GLU A 63 11.33 39.08 9.91
CA GLU A 63 10.48 38.52 10.96
C GLU A 63 10.43 39.37 12.23
N ASP A 64 11.56 39.99 12.64
CA ASP A 64 11.64 40.71 13.92
C ASP A 64 12.76 41.78 13.90
N GLN A 65 12.52 42.89 13.20
CA GLN A 65 13.48 43.98 12.98
C GLN A 65 14.23 44.43 14.24
N ARG A 66 13.58 44.38 15.38
CA ARG A 66 14.12 44.90 16.64
C ARG A 66 14.50 43.78 17.63
N PHE A 67 14.71 42.56 17.15
CA PHE A 67 14.95 41.36 17.94
C PHE A 67 15.95 41.56 19.10
N TYR A 68 17.07 42.28 18.86
CA TYR A 68 18.08 42.53 19.88
C TYR A 68 17.70 43.66 20.87
N HIS A 69 16.61 44.43 20.59
CA HIS A 69 16.28 45.65 21.32
C HIS A 69 14.98 45.58 22.14
N HIS A 70 14.29 44.44 22.17
CA HIS A 70 13.07 44.27 22.99
C HIS A 70 13.12 42.98 23.80
N GLY A 71 12.17 42.78 24.70
CA GLY A 71 11.98 41.55 25.48
C GLY A 71 11.37 40.40 24.64
N PRO A 72 10.82 39.36 25.30
CA PRO A 72 10.13 38.28 24.57
C PRO A 72 8.95 38.77 23.75
N LEU A 73 8.39 39.93 24.09
CA LEU A 73 7.33 40.61 23.34
C LEU A 73 7.83 42.00 22.88
N ASP A 74 7.51 42.39 21.64
CA ASP A 74 7.71 43.74 21.14
C ASP A 74 6.43 44.59 21.35
N MET A 75 6.36 45.31 22.47
CA MET A 75 5.20 46.14 22.82
C MET A 75 4.93 47.26 21.80
N ARG A 76 5.97 47.81 21.14
CA ARG A 76 5.82 48.80 20.06
C ARG A 76 5.22 48.20 18.80
N ALA A 77 5.65 46.99 18.42
CA ALA A 77 5.08 46.27 17.28
C ALA A 77 3.62 45.89 17.55
N ILE A 78 3.29 45.46 18.77
CA ILE A 78 1.90 45.17 19.18
C ILE A 78 1.03 46.41 19.07
N ALA A 79 1.47 47.54 19.64
CA ALA A 79 0.71 48.78 19.58
C ALA A 79 0.49 49.27 18.12
N ARG A 80 1.54 49.19 17.28
CA ARG A 80 1.44 49.53 15.87
C ARG A 80 0.45 48.61 15.13
N SER A 81 0.55 47.29 15.34
CA SER A 81 -0.33 46.29 14.71
C SER A 81 -1.79 46.49 15.10
N LEU A 82 -2.07 46.88 16.35
CA LEU A 82 -3.42 47.22 16.81
C LEU A 82 -3.95 48.48 16.14
N LEU A 83 -3.12 49.51 15.98
CA LEU A 83 -3.49 50.73 15.27
C LEU A 83 -3.76 50.47 13.79
N GLU A 84 -2.91 49.73 13.11
CA GLU A 84 -3.06 49.31 11.71
C GLU A 84 -4.34 48.46 11.51
N ALA A 85 -4.62 47.52 12.42
CA ALA A 85 -5.83 46.70 12.39
C ALA A 85 -7.12 47.54 12.58
N ALA A 86 -7.07 48.53 13.48
CA ALA A 86 -8.21 49.46 13.71
C ALA A 86 -8.49 50.33 12.48
N GLN A 87 -7.44 50.80 11.78
CA GLN A 87 -7.57 51.61 10.56
C GLN A 87 -8.01 50.77 9.35
N ALA A 88 -7.47 49.58 9.18
CA ALA A 88 -7.74 48.72 8.00
C ALA A 88 -8.97 47.82 8.17
N LYS A 89 -9.61 47.78 9.36
CA LYS A 89 -10.68 46.83 9.74
C LYS A 89 -10.32 45.37 9.46
N GLN A 90 -9.02 45.06 9.34
CA GLN A 90 -8.46 43.73 9.10
C GLN A 90 -7.14 43.62 9.83
N ILE A 91 -6.75 42.40 10.23
CA ILE A 91 -5.42 42.13 10.78
C ILE A 91 -4.40 42.21 9.64
N VAL A 92 -3.67 43.31 9.54
CA VAL A 92 -2.76 43.61 8.41
C VAL A 92 -1.32 43.19 8.71
N SER A 93 -0.90 43.14 9.95
CA SER A 93 0.47 42.73 10.33
C SER A 93 0.53 41.82 11.54
N GLY A 94 1.49 40.92 11.55
CA GLY A 94 1.78 40.03 12.71
C GLY A 94 2.68 40.75 13.71
N ALA A 95 2.32 40.73 15.00
CA ALA A 95 3.14 41.24 16.10
C ALA A 95 3.90 40.13 16.83
N SER A 96 4.07 38.95 16.23
CA SER A 96 4.78 37.83 16.83
C SER A 96 6.28 38.02 16.68
N THR A 97 7.02 37.91 17.79
CA THR A 97 8.48 37.99 17.80
C THR A 97 9.14 36.64 17.45
N ILE A 98 10.43 36.65 17.11
CA ILE A 98 11.24 35.42 16.92
C ILE A 98 11.12 34.51 18.15
N THR A 99 11.16 35.05 19.37
CA THR A 99 11.02 34.26 20.61
C THR A 99 9.63 33.57 20.70
N MET A 100 8.56 34.28 20.31
CA MET A 100 7.22 33.68 20.27
C MET A 100 7.09 32.62 19.18
N GLN A 101 7.69 32.84 18.02
CA GLN A 101 7.72 31.85 16.96
C GLN A 101 8.49 30.58 17.38
N LEU A 102 9.63 30.73 18.06
CA LEU A 102 10.36 29.60 18.63
C LEU A 102 9.50 28.86 19.68
N ALA A 103 8.81 29.58 20.56
CA ALA A 103 7.90 28.97 21.54
C ALA A 103 6.83 28.12 20.86
N ARG A 104 6.23 28.61 19.77
CA ARG A 104 5.24 27.87 18.99
C ARG A 104 5.82 26.65 18.29
N MET A 105 7.08 26.68 17.83
CA MET A 105 7.75 25.53 17.22
C MET A 105 8.04 24.43 18.25
N LEU A 106 8.28 24.80 19.51
CA LEU A 106 8.53 23.86 20.62
C LEU A 106 7.25 23.22 21.18
N ASP A 107 6.10 23.89 21.01
CA ASP A 107 4.80 23.43 21.50
C ASP A 107 3.75 23.70 20.42
N ALA A 108 3.67 22.79 19.42
CA ALA A 108 2.80 22.89 18.28
C ALA A 108 1.32 22.74 18.68
N THR A 109 0.64 23.84 18.94
CA THR A 109 -0.78 23.88 19.30
C THR A 109 -1.61 24.65 18.25
N PRO A 110 -2.90 24.30 18.06
CA PRO A 110 -3.78 25.02 17.15
C PRO A 110 -3.86 26.52 17.46
N ARG A 111 -4.05 27.38 16.45
CA ARG A 111 -4.15 28.84 16.61
C ARG A 111 -5.46 29.25 17.27
N THR A 112 -5.53 29.17 18.60
CA THR A 112 -6.65 29.60 19.44
C THR A 112 -6.20 30.67 20.42
N PHE A 113 -7.13 31.48 20.95
CA PHE A 113 -6.83 32.50 21.97
C PHE A 113 -6.14 31.93 23.22
N PRO A 114 -6.60 30.81 23.82
CA PRO A 114 -5.91 30.21 24.98
C PRO A 114 -4.47 29.79 24.66
N ASN A 115 -4.24 29.21 23.47
CA ASN A 115 -2.92 28.77 23.04
C ASN A 115 -1.97 29.95 22.80
N LYS A 116 -2.51 31.13 22.42
CA LYS A 116 -1.70 32.36 22.32
C LYS A 116 -1.16 32.84 23.66
N PHE A 117 -1.90 32.70 24.74
CA PHE A 117 -1.39 32.96 26.09
C PHE A 117 -0.31 31.95 26.49
N ARG A 118 -0.47 30.69 26.13
CA ARG A 118 0.52 29.65 26.38
C ARG A 118 1.82 29.92 25.59
N GLU A 119 1.72 30.33 24.32
CA GLU A 119 2.86 30.75 23.49
C GLU A 119 3.62 31.93 24.16
N ILE A 120 2.88 32.98 24.60
CA ILE A 120 3.45 34.13 25.31
C ILE A 120 4.17 33.69 26.59
N TRP A 121 3.53 32.84 27.38
CA TRP A 121 4.13 32.34 28.63
C TRP A 121 5.41 31.54 28.34
N LEU A 122 5.40 30.68 27.34
CA LEU A 122 6.56 29.91 26.91
C LEU A 122 7.70 30.81 26.40
N ALA A 123 7.36 31.84 25.61
CA ALA A 123 8.33 32.85 25.15
C ALA A 123 9.02 33.61 26.34
N TRP A 124 8.27 33.90 27.43
CA TRP A 124 8.85 34.49 28.62
C TRP A 124 9.81 33.54 29.32
N ARG A 125 9.49 32.25 29.42
CA ARG A 125 10.38 31.24 30.02
C ARG A 125 11.65 31.01 29.18
N ILE A 126 11.55 31.04 27.87
CA ILE A 126 12.71 30.97 26.95
C ILE A 126 13.62 32.19 27.19
N ALA A 127 13.08 33.39 27.17
CA ALA A 127 13.83 34.62 27.38
C ALA A 127 14.43 34.73 28.80
N ALA A 128 13.89 34.03 29.79
CA ALA A 128 14.44 33.96 31.14
C ALA A 128 15.65 33.00 31.24
N GLY A 129 15.77 32.02 30.33
CA GLY A 129 16.80 30.99 30.41
C GLY A 129 17.84 30.99 29.31
N MET A 130 17.62 31.78 28.22
CA MET A 130 18.46 31.83 27.04
C MET A 130 18.83 33.29 26.69
N ASN A 131 20.05 33.50 26.22
CA ASN A 131 20.46 34.76 25.64
C ASN A 131 19.92 34.91 24.17
N ARG A 132 20.09 36.09 23.57
CA ARG A 132 19.55 36.38 22.24
C ARG A 132 20.13 35.51 21.16
N ASP A 133 21.42 35.26 21.18
CA ASP A 133 22.08 34.44 20.14
C ASP A 133 21.68 32.96 20.28
N GLU A 134 21.48 32.47 21.51
CA GLU A 134 20.94 31.11 21.75
C GLU A 134 19.51 30.98 21.21
N ILE A 135 18.65 31.99 21.45
CA ILE A 135 17.27 32.01 20.92
C ILE A 135 17.28 32.05 19.39
N LEU A 136 18.11 32.90 18.79
CA LEU A 136 18.23 33.03 17.34
C LEU A 136 18.77 31.75 16.71
N SER A 137 19.79 31.15 17.31
CA SER A 137 20.34 29.86 16.86
C SER A 137 19.29 28.74 16.91
N ALA A 138 18.57 28.65 18.03
CA ALA A 138 17.51 27.66 18.17
C ALA A 138 16.37 27.86 17.16
N TYR A 139 16.01 29.12 16.87
CA TYR A 139 15.00 29.49 15.90
C TYR A 139 15.40 29.14 14.46
N ILE A 140 16.58 29.60 14.00
CA ILE A 140 17.08 29.42 12.64
C ILE A 140 17.22 27.93 12.29
N ASN A 141 17.63 27.12 13.24
CA ASN A 141 17.79 25.67 13.05
C ASN A 141 16.45 24.87 13.08
N ARG A 142 15.33 25.52 13.40
CA ARG A 142 13.99 24.91 13.44
C ARG A 142 13.01 25.51 12.43
N LEU A 143 13.45 26.52 11.66
CA LEU A 143 12.59 27.18 10.68
C LEU A 143 12.08 26.19 9.63
N PRO A 144 10.75 26.12 9.40
CA PRO A 144 10.21 25.38 8.28
C PRO A 144 10.59 26.09 6.98
N MET A 145 11.24 25.35 6.08
CA MET A 145 11.80 25.87 4.83
C MET A 145 11.14 25.31 3.56
N GLY A 146 9.93 24.72 3.69
CA GLY A 146 9.20 24.09 2.60
C GLY A 146 9.55 22.59 2.45
N GLY A 147 8.57 21.80 2.02
CA GLY A 147 8.70 20.36 2.09
C GLY A 147 8.90 19.90 3.54
N ASN A 148 9.69 18.88 3.77
CA ASN A 148 10.06 18.42 5.11
C ASN A 148 11.43 18.97 5.56
N ILE A 149 11.80 20.17 5.10
CA ILE A 149 13.09 20.78 5.36
C ILE A 149 12.95 21.76 6.52
N TYR A 150 13.77 21.57 7.56
CA TYR A 150 13.82 22.44 8.73
C TYR A 150 15.26 22.93 8.96
N GLY A 151 15.38 24.22 9.22
CA GLY A 151 16.67 24.89 9.42
C GLY A 151 17.37 25.33 8.14
N VAL A 152 18.16 26.39 8.29
CA VAL A 152 18.82 27.07 7.17
C VAL A 152 19.89 26.22 6.48
N GLU A 153 20.62 25.40 7.24
CA GLU A 153 21.67 24.54 6.69
C GLU A 153 21.11 23.47 5.78
N ALA A 154 20.03 22.80 6.26
CA ALA A 154 19.31 21.83 5.45
C ALA A 154 18.73 22.46 4.18
N ALA A 155 18.11 23.63 4.29
CA ALA A 155 17.54 24.35 3.15
C ALA A 155 18.63 24.80 2.14
N SER A 156 19.75 25.32 2.61
CA SER A 156 20.87 25.75 1.77
C SER A 156 21.42 24.60 0.94
N ARG A 157 21.66 23.45 1.58
CA ARG A 157 22.14 22.25 0.89
C ARG A 157 21.12 21.69 -0.07
N THR A 158 19.84 21.63 0.33
CA THR A 158 18.79 21.07 -0.52
C THR A 158 18.52 21.92 -1.75
N TYR A 159 18.35 23.22 -1.57
CA TYR A 159 17.96 24.08 -2.68
C TYR A 159 19.15 24.56 -3.54
N PHE A 160 20.33 24.72 -2.95
CA PHE A 160 21.48 25.32 -3.64
C PHE A 160 22.73 24.45 -3.67
N GLY A 161 22.77 23.34 -2.92
CA GLY A 161 23.93 22.42 -2.86
C GLY A 161 25.15 22.98 -2.13
N ILE A 162 24.99 24.05 -1.31
CA ILE A 162 26.06 24.73 -0.59
C ILE A 162 25.79 24.81 0.91
N PRO A 163 26.82 24.89 1.77
CA PRO A 163 26.66 25.17 3.18
C PRO A 163 25.95 26.53 3.43
N ALA A 164 25.26 26.67 4.57
CA ALA A 164 24.64 27.94 4.95
C ALA A 164 25.63 29.08 5.18
N ALA A 165 26.90 28.76 5.47
CA ALA A 165 27.98 29.71 5.56
C ALA A 165 28.27 30.46 4.24
N ASP A 166 28.06 29.78 3.11
CA ASP A 166 28.40 30.24 1.75
C ASP A 166 27.23 30.96 1.05
N LEU A 167 26.11 31.17 1.75
CA LEU A 167 24.96 31.89 1.20
C LEU A 167 25.33 33.35 0.89
N ASN A 168 25.23 33.74 -0.39
CA ASN A 168 25.27 35.13 -0.79
C ASN A 168 23.93 35.85 -0.50
N LEU A 169 23.85 37.16 -0.76
CA LEU A 169 22.68 37.95 -0.44
C LEU A 169 21.41 37.49 -1.17
N ALA A 170 21.51 37.06 -2.43
CA ALA A 170 20.41 36.60 -3.25
C ALA A 170 19.81 35.32 -2.69
N ARG A 171 20.63 34.30 -2.44
CA ARG A 171 20.18 33.02 -1.87
C ARG A 171 19.72 33.16 -0.42
N ALA A 172 20.40 33.95 0.39
CA ALA A 172 20.05 34.24 1.77
C ALA A 172 18.65 34.88 1.89
N SER A 173 18.35 35.85 1.04
CA SER A 173 17.06 36.55 1.03
C SER A 173 15.91 35.65 0.53
N ILE A 174 16.17 34.71 -0.39
CA ILE A 174 15.24 33.66 -0.79
C ILE A 174 14.87 32.77 0.39
N LEU A 175 15.87 32.23 1.11
CA LEU A 175 15.61 31.38 2.27
C LEU A 175 14.90 32.13 3.40
N ALA A 176 15.24 33.41 3.63
CA ALA A 176 14.59 34.24 4.63
C ALA A 176 13.11 34.57 4.27
N ALA A 177 12.72 34.40 3.02
CA ALA A 177 11.35 34.60 2.57
C ALA A 177 10.43 33.39 2.84
N LEU A 178 10.99 32.17 2.94
CA LEU A 178 10.24 30.91 3.06
C LEU A 178 9.39 30.77 4.33
N PRO A 179 9.86 31.15 5.54
CA PRO A 179 9.13 30.89 6.78
C PRO A 179 7.76 31.56 6.87
N ASN A 180 7.50 32.55 6.02
CA ASN A 180 6.20 33.23 5.96
C ASN A 180 5.05 32.29 5.59
N ASP A 181 5.24 31.45 4.56
CA ASP A 181 4.32 30.40 4.14
C ASP A 181 5.14 29.30 3.42
N PRO A 182 5.77 28.40 4.16
CA PRO A 182 6.77 27.49 3.62
C PRO A 182 6.19 26.46 2.63
N THR A 183 4.91 26.13 2.74
CA THR A 183 4.24 25.22 1.80
C THR A 183 3.96 25.93 0.48
N TYR A 184 3.35 27.11 0.54
CA TYR A 184 2.99 27.87 -0.66
C TYR A 184 4.21 28.45 -1.38
N LEU A 185 5.22 28.94 -0.63
CA LEU A 185 6.44 29.57 -1.17
C LEU A 185 7.54 28.57 -1.53
N ASN A 186 7.24 27.28 -1.64
CA ASN A 186 8.23 26.27 -2.00
C ASN A 186 8.92 26.65 -3.32
N PRO A 187 10.28 26.71 -3.36
CA PRO A 187 11.03 27.14 -4.55
C PRO A 187 10.77 26.37 -5.83
N TYR A 188 10.45 25.06 -5.70
CA TYR A 188 10.14 24.19 -6.82
C TYR A 188 8.73 24.37 -7.39
N ASP A 189 7.78 24.82 -6.55
CA ASP A 189 6.35 24.85 -6.89
C ASP A 189 5.86 26.26 -7.24
N ASN A 190 6.34 27.29 -6.51
CA ASN A 190 5.85 28.68 -6.64
C ASN A 190 6.96 29.74 -6.68
N TRP A 191 7.92 29.57 -7.61
CA TRP A 191 9.06 30.46 -7.75
C TRP A 191 8.71 31.95 -7.85
N GLN A 192 7.67 32.29 -8.63
CA GLN A 192 7.26 33.69 -8.83
C GLN A 192 6.75 34.35 -7.55
N SER A 193 5.97 33.62 -6.75
CA SER A 193 5.49 34.09 -5.45
C SER A 193 6.63 34.26 -4.45
N LEU A 194 7.56 33.32 -4.46
CA LEU A 194 8.79 33.39 -3.65
C LEU A 194 9.64 34.60 -4.03
N LYS A 195 9.85 34.88 -5.32
CA LYS A 195 10.58 36.07 -5.81
C LYS A 195 9.91 37.38 -5.36
N LYS A 196 8.58 37.46 -5.37
CA LYS A 196 7.86 38.62 -4.81
C LYS A 196 8.12 38.77 -3.30
N ARG A 197 8.15 37.68 -2.56
CA ARG A 197 8.45 37.72 -1.11
C ARG A 197 9.91 38.04 -0.87
N GLN A 198 10.87 37.57 -1.72
CA GLN A 198 12.27 37.98 -1.69
C GLN A 198 12.42 39.50 -1.82
N ALA A 199 11.72 40.13 -2.77
CA ALA A 199 11.74 41.56 -2.96
C ALA A 199 11.31 42.30 -1.68
N TYR A 200 10.29 41.81 -0.98
CA TYR A 200 9.85 42.35 0.32
C TYR A 200 10.99 42.24 1.37
N VAL A 201 11.66 41.09 1.48
CA VAL A 201 12.75 40.89 2.44
C VAL A 201 13.90 41.85 2.15
N LEU A 202 14.31 41.99 0.89
CA LEU A 202 15.37 42.91 0.45
C LEU A 202 15.01 44.37 0.73
N ASP A 203 13.75 44.79 0.49
CA ASP A 203 13.28 46.15 0.82
C ASP A 203 13.34 46.43 2.34
N ARG A 204 12.99 45.43 3.15
CA ARG A 204 13.15 45.51 4.63
C ARG A 204 14.62 45.71 5.01
N MET A 205 15.53 44.91 4.41
CA MET A 205 16.98 45.03 4.68
C MET A 205 17.53 46.40 4.29
N VAL A 206 17.02 47.04 3.22
CA VAL A 206 17.37 48.42 2.83
C VAL A 206 16.87 49.41 3.86
N LYS A 207 15.60 49.32 4.30
CA LYS A 207 14.99 50.19 5.33
C LYS A 207 15.74 50.11 6.66
N ASP A 208 16.22 48.91 7.00
CA ASP A 208 16.99 48.65 8.22
C ASP A 208 18.50 48.97 8.08
N LYS A 209 18.90 49.52 6.92
CA LYS A 209 20.30 49.89 6.59
C LYS A 209 21.31 48.74 6.63
N TYR A 210 20.86 47.53 6.46
CA TYR A 210 21.76 46.36 6.33
C TYR A 210 22.43 46.30 4.97
N ILE A 211 21.73 46.78 3.93
CA ILE A 211 22.23 46.82 2.52
C ILE A 211 21.79 48.11 1.85
N THR A 212 22.46 48.44 0.75
CA THR A 212 22.09 49.57 -0.14
C THR A 212 21.00 49.12 -1.13
N ARG A 213 20.26 50.08 -1.74
CA ARG A 213 19.31 49.79 -2.80
C ARG A 213 19.93 49.05 -3.96
N ASN A 214 21.13 49.48 -4.42
CA ASN A 214 21.85 48.84 -5.51
C ASN A 214 22.19 47.37 -5.19
N GLN A 215 22.51 47.04 -3.94
CA GLN A 215 22.73 45.63 -3.51
C GLN A 215 21.48 44.82 -3.54
N ALA A 216 20.32 45.39 -3.12
CA ALA A 216 19.06 44.75 -3.18
C ALA A 216 18.63 44.42 -4.62
N ASP A 217 18.77 45.41 -5.52
CA ASP A 217 18.40 45.28 -6.93
C ASP A 217 19.24 44.20 -7.64
N ARG A 218 20.57 44.17 -7.37
CA ARG A 218 21.47 43.11 -7.89
C ARG A 218 21.07 41.72 -7.37
N ALA A 219 20.81 41.61 -6.08
CA ALA A 219 20.40 40.31 -5.47
C ALA A 219 19.04 39.82 -6.00
N LEU A 220 18.12 40.74 -6.29
CA LEU A 220 16.83 40.39 -6.88
C LEU A 220 16.96 39.93 -8.34
N ALA A 221 17.86 40.56 -9.10
CA ALA A 221 18.12 40.24 -10.51
C ALA A 221 19.00 38.99 -10.71
N GLU A 222 19.69 38.53 -9.68
CA GLU A 222 20.55 37.35 -9.76
C GLU A 222 19.77 36.11 -10.16
N GLU A 223 20.26 35.40 -11.19
CA GLU A 223 19.70 34.11 -11.57
C GLU A 223 20.16 33.04 -10.57
N ILE A 224 19.20 32.39 -9.94
CA ILE A 224 19.45 31.38 -8.92
C ILE A 224 19.12 30.02 -9.52
N LEU A 225 20.14 29.17 -9.67
CA LEU A 225 19.98 27.79 -10.07
C LEU A 225 19.64 26.97 -8.83
N LEU A 226 18.50 26.29 -8.87
CA LEU A 226 18.10 25.32 -7.87
C LEU A 226 18.71 23.97 -8.18
N GLN A 227 19.13 23.25 -7.15
CA GLN A 227 19.47 21.83 -7.29
C GLN A 227 18.25 21.07 -7.79
N PRO A 228 18.42 20.05 -8.63
CA PRO A 228 17.32 19.16 -9.01
C PRO A 228 16.64 18.61 -7.75
N ARG A 229 15.31 18.62 -7.73
CA ARG A 229 14.49 18.20 -6.56
C ARG A 229 14.90 16.82 -6.00
N ARG A 230 15.49 15.97 -6.83
CA ARG A 230 15.97 14.61 -6.50
C ARG A 230 17.39 14.54 -5.92
N GLN A 231 18.17 15.61 -5.94
CA GLN A 231 19.53 15.64 -5.38
C GLN A 231 19.58 16.17 -3.95
N GLY A 232 18.44 16.12 -3.23
CA GLY A 232 18.36 16.50 -1.82
C GLY A 232 19.37 15.76 -0.94
N ILE A 233 19.60 16.29 0.26
CA ILE A 233 20.58 15.79 1.26
C ILE A 233 20.33 14.32 1.64
N ILE A 234 19.12 13.77 1.38
CA ILE A 234 18.72 12.42 1.75
C ILE A 234 18.28 11.66 0.51
N ALA A 235 19.01 10.61 0.16
CA ALA A 235 18.56 9.57 -0.74
C ALA A 235 17.64 8.59 0.03
N ALA A 236 16.65 8.01 -0.65
CA ALA A 236 15.71 7.04 -0.06
C ALA A 236 15.04 7.54 1.25
N PRO A 237 14.40 8.72 1.28
CA PRO A 237 13.93 9.34 2.52
C PRO A 237 12.92 8.46 3.27
N HIS A 238 11.96 7.79 2.60
CA HIS A 238 11.03 6.88 3.26
C HIS A 238 11.75 5.79 4.06
N PHE A 239 12.76 5.17 3.45
CA PHE A 239 13.53 4.12 4.10
C PHE A 239 14.31 4.64 5.32
N LEU A 240 15.01 5.77 5.17
CA LEU A 240 15.84 6.30 6.25
C LEU A 240 15.01 6.76 7.44
N PHE A 241 13.88 7.44 7.21
CA PHE A 241 12.98 7.83 8.30
C PHE A 241 12.33 6.62 8.97
N TRP A 242 11.86 5.66 8.17
CA TRP A 242 11.31 4.42 8.69
C TRP A 242 12.36 3.65 9.50
N LEU A 243 13.56 3.45 8.97
CA LEU A 243 14.65 2.75 9.66
C LEU A 243 15.02 3.46 10.97
N ALA A 244 15.18 4.79 10.96
CA ALA A 244 15.49 5.58 12.15
C ALA A 244 14.44 5.38 13.27
N SER A 245 13.15 5.24 12.89
CA SER A 245 12.08 4.97 13.86
C SER A 245 12.16 3.58 14.49
N GLN A 246 12.81 2.62 13.83
CA GLN A 246 12.97 1.24 14.31
C GLN A 246 14.25 1.03 15.13
N LEU A 247 15.21 1.96 15.05
CA LEU A 247 16.47 1.83 15.76
C LEU A 247 16.28 1.84 17.29
N PRO A 248 17.09 1.08 18.04
CA PRO A 248 17.11 1.16 19.50
C PRO A 248 17.52 2.57 19.97
N LYS A 249 17.22 2.91 21.21
CA LYS A 249 17.60 4.23 21.80
C LYS A 249 19.10 4.50 21.75
N GLN A 250 19.90 3.46 21.94
CA GLN A 250 21.36 3.50 21.80
C GLN A 250 21.74 2.86 20.47
N HIS A 251 22.29 3.63 19.57
CA HIS A 251 22.78 3.19 18.25
C HIS A 251 24.05 3.98 17.89
N PRO A 252 24.89 3.47 17.00
CA PRO A 252 26.03 4.24 16.44
C PRO A 252 25.57 5.49 15.71
N SER A 253 26.46 6.48 15.64
CA SER A 253 26.25 7.69 14.84
C SER A 253 26.33 7.44 13.31
N GLN A 254 26.96 6.34 12.91
CA GLN A 254 27.06 5.91 11.51
C GLN A 254 26.41 4.55 11.33
N ILE A 255 25.48 4.44 10.38
CA ILE A 255 24.75 3.22 10.06
C ILE A 255 24.95 2.88 8.59
N LYS A 256 25.59 1.75 8.36
CA LYS A 256 25.70 1.16 7.02
C LYS A 256 24.43 0.35 6.75
N THR A 257 23.64 0.81 5.77
CA THR A 257 22.39 0.13 5.36
C THR A 257 22.67 -0.92 4.28
N THR A 258 21.64 -1.73 4.01
CA THR A 258 21.69 -2.74 2.93
C THR A 258 21.25 -2.19 1.59
N LEU A 259 20.75 -0.94 1.51
CA LEU A 259 20.37 -0.32 0.25
C LEU A 259 21.53 -0.28 -0.74
N ASP A 260 21.20 -0.46 -2.00
CA ASP A 260 22.07 -0.17 -3.14
C ASP A 260 21.64 1.17 -3.75
N ARG A 261 22.45 2.21 -3.58
CA ARG A 261 22.06 3.56 -3.99
C ARG A 261 21.80 3.71 -5.49
N PRO A 262 22.61 3.14 -6.40
CA PRO A 262 22.31 3.13 -7.83
C PRO A 262 20.96 2.46 -8.15
N LEU A 263 20.69 1.30 -7.58
CA LEU A 263 19.41 0.59 -7.75
C LEU A 263 18.24 1.41 -7.19
N GLN A 264 18.39 2.03 -6.03
CA GLN A 264 17.38 2.91 -5.44
C GLN A 264 17.03 4.05 -6.38
N GLN A 265 18.02 4.74 -6.95
CA GLN A 265 17.81 5.83 -7.90
C GLN A 265 17.12 5.35 -9.18
N PHE A 266 17.47 4.16 -9.67
CA PHE A 266 16.81 3.55 -10.81
C PHE A 266 15.32 3.30 -10.50
N VAL A 267 15.01 2.68 -9.36
CA VAL A 267 13.63 2.36 -8.94
C VAL A 267 12.79 3.63 -8.81
N GLU A 268 13.31 4.68 -8.16
CA GLU A 268 12.65 5.98 -8.03
C GLU A 268 12.35 6.60 -9.40
N ALA A 269 13.31 6.55 -10.32
CA ALA A 269 13.15 7.06 -11.69
C ALA A 269 12.06 6.27 -12.46
N GLN A 270 11.99 4.94 -12.27
CA GLN A 270 10.94 4.14 -12.91
C GLN A 270 9.56 4.44 -12.33
N ILE A 271 9.44 4.63 -11.02
CA ILE A 271 8.19 5.03 -10.36
C ILE A 271 7.66 6.32 -10.98
N GLU A 272 8.53 7.34 -11.10
CA GLU A 272 8.10 8.63 -11.69
C GLU A 272 7.63 8.48 -13.14
N GLN A 273 8.36 7.71 -13.96
CA GLN A 273 7.97 7.50 -15.35
C GLN A 273 6.61 6.78 -15.47
N ILE A 274 6.39 5.74 -14.65
CA ILE A 274 5.13 4.98 -14.64
C ILE A 274 3.98 5.87 -14.18
N ILE A 275 4.15 6.63 -13.11
CA ILE A 275 3.09 7.52 -12.60
C ILE A 275 2.79 8.63 -13.59
N ARG A 276 3.80 9.21 -14.24
CA ARG A 276 3.57 10.19 -15.32
C ARG A 276 2.75 9.61 -16.47
N ALA A 277 3.01 8.36 -16.86
CA ALA A 277 2.25 7.68 -17.91
C ALA A 277 0.82 7.32 -17.47
N LEU A 278 0.60 7.03 -16.18
CA LEU A 278 -0.71 6.64 -15.64
C LEU A 278 -1.53 7.80 -15.09
N ALA A 279 -0.98 9.01 -14.98
CA ALA A 279 -1.69 10.21 -14.49
C ALA A 279 -3.03 10.47 -15.21
N PRO A 280 -3.15 10.32 -16.56
CA PRO A 280 -4.43 10.46 -17.26
C PRO A 280 -5.50 9.45 -16.81
N LYS A 281 -5.07 8.32 -16.21
CA LYS A 281 -5.94 7.27 -15.67
C LYS A 281 -6.22 7.44 -14.17
N ASN A 282 -5.97 8.61 -13.61
CA ASN A 282 -6.12 8.91 -12.19
C ASN A 282 -5.29 7.98 -11.28
N ALA A 283 -4.03 7.72 -11.64
CA ALA A 283 -3.07 6.99 -10.82
C ALA A 283 -1.90 7.93 -10.49
N HIS A 284 -1.70 8.23 -9.21
CA HIS A 284 -0.78 9.28 -8.78
C HIS A 284 0.35 8.77 -7.87
N HIS A 285 0.24 7.57 -7.32
CA HIS A 285 1.21 7.03 -6.38
C HIS A 285 1.64 5.62 -6.75
N ALA A 286 2.89 5.32 -6.43
CA ALA A 286 3.45 3.98 -6.56
C ALA A 286 4.51 3.76 -5.48
N ALA A 287 4.72 2.50 -5.13
CA ALA A 287 5.76 2.06 -4.22
C ALA A 287 6.43 0.80 -4.77
N ALA A 288 7.69 0.61 -4.39
CA ALA A 288 8.44 -0.58 -4.76
C ALA A 288 9.40 -1.00 -3.64
N LEU A 289 9.59 -2.31 -3.52
CA LEU A 289 10.52 -2.95 -2.59
C LEU A 289 11.28 -4.05 -3.31
N VAL A 290 12.60 -4.07 -3.16
CA VAL A 290 13.51 -5.07 -3.73
C VAL A 290 14.27 -5.75 -2.60
N ILE A 291 14.24 -7.09 -2.59
CA ILE A 291 14.87 -7.92 -1.55
C ILE A 291 15.78 -8.95 -2.21
N ASP A 292 17.00 -9.12 -1.69
CA ASP A 292 17.88 -10.24 -2.00
C ASP A 292 17.35 -11.52 -1.33
N ASN A 293 17.04 -12.55 -2.11
CA ASN A 293 16.42 -13.79 -1.60
C ASN A 293 17.36 -14.58 -0.71
N ARG A 294 18.65 -14.49 -0.91
CA ARG A 294 19.66 -15.27 -0.18
C ARG A 294 19.87 -14.70 1.22
N THR A 295 19.98 -13.38 1.34
CA THR A 295 20.37 -12.69 2.57
C THR A 295 19.18 -12.08 3.32
N GLY A 296 18.07 -11.78 2.62
CA GLY A 296 16.96 -10.97 3.15
C GLY A 296 17.24 -9.47 3.15
N GLU A 297 18.36 -9.04 2.56
CA GLU A 297 18.75 -7.62 2.50
C GLU A 297 17.79 -6.81 1.62
N ILE A 298 17.37 -5.66 2.13
CA ILE A 298 16.58 -4.70 1.40
C ILE A 298 17.53 -3.88 0.51
N LEU A 299 17.40 -4.06 -0.81
CA LEU A 299 18.27 -3.41 -1.78
C LEU A 299 17.71 -2.08 -2.30
N ALA A 300 16.39 -1.95 -2.40
CA ALA A 300 15.71 -0.71 -2.75
C ALA A 300 14.36 -0.61 -2.03
N TYR A 301 14.00 0.61 -1.64
CA TYR A 301 12.78 0.92 -0.89
C TYR A 301 12.27 2.31 -1.30
N ALA A 302 11.24 2.37 -2.10
CA ALA A 302 10.64 3.61 -2.56
C ALA A 302 9.15 3.64 -2.18
N GLY A 303 8.75 4.59 -1.35
CA GLY A 303 7.40 4.67 -0.78
C GLY A 303 6.44 5.56 -1.56
N SER A 304 6.94 6.49 -2.36
CA SER A 304 6.13 7.37 -3.23
C SER A 304 6.95 7.88 -4.41
N PRO A 305 6.33 8.53 -5.43
CA PRO A 305 7.06 9.14 -6.54
C PRO A 305 8.00 10.27 -6.13
N ASP A 306 7.61 11.06 -5.14
CA ASP A 306 8.41 12.19 -4.62
C ASP A 306 8.04 12.45 -3.16
N TYR A 307 8.94 12.06 -2.25
CA TYR A 307 8.78 12.27 -0.80
C TYR A 307 8.54 13.73 -0.42
N PHE A 308 9.18 14.67 -1.12
CA PHE A 308 9.15 16.10 -0.79
C PHE A 308 7.93 16.84 -1.35
N ASN A 309 7.09 16.17 -2.14
CA ASN A 309 5.87 16.73 -2.70
C ASN A 309 4.69 16.58 -1.71
N GLU A 310 4.58 17.53 -0.76
CA GLU A 310 3.50 17.51 0.25
C GLU A 310 2.11 17.68 -0.37
N ALA A 311 1.99 18.49 -1.42
CA ALA A 311 0.72 18.71 -2.11
C ALA A 311 0.14 17.42 -2.70
N GLN A 312 1.02 16.46 -3.02
CA GLN A 312 0.65 15.14 -3.50
C GLN A 312 0.92 14.03 -2.47
N MET A 313 0.83 14.34 -1.18
CA MET A 313 0.96 13.35 -0.10
C MET A 313 2.26 12.52 -0.18
N GLY A 314 3.35 13.11 -0.67
CA GLY A 314 4.61 12.43 -0.93
C GLY A 314 5.26 11.78 0.29
N ARG A 315 4.95 12.26 1.50
CA ARG A 315 5.42 11.66 2.77
C ARG A 315 4.76 10.34 3.11
N ASN A 316 3.61 10.02 2.51
CA ASN A 316 2.97 8.74 2.75
C ASN A 316 3.85 7.62 2.20
N ASP A 317 4.09 6.64 3.05
CA ASP A 317 4.94 5.51 2.71
C ASP A 317 4.08 4.35 2.16
N GLY A 318 4.06 4.20 0.84
CA GLY A 318 3.33 3.14 0.15
C GLY A 318 3.85 1.73 0.43
N VAL A 319 5.09 1.59 0.99
CA VAL A 319 5.61 0.30 1.42
C VAL A 319 4.98 -0.14 2.74
N GLN A 320 4.65 0.80 3.63
CA GLN A 320 4.04 0.54 4.94
C GLN A 320 2.52 0.74 4.94
N ALA A 321 1.97 1.48 3.98
CA ALA A 321 0.55 1.77 3.91
C ALA A 321 -0.30 0.49 3.81
N LEU A 322 -1.34 0.41 4.64
CA LEU A 322 -2.27 -0.72 4.62
C LEU A 322 -3.27 -0.55 3.46
N ARG A 323 -3.31 -1.53 2.56
CA ARG A 323 -4.13 -1.53 1.35
C ARG A 323 -4.66 -2.92 1.06
N GLN A 324 -5.73 -3.00 0.29
CA GLN A 324 -6.32 -4.27 -0.11
C GLN A 324 -5.42 -4.98 -1.14
N PRO A 325 -4.89 -6.18 -0.82
CA PRO A 325 -3.92 -6.89 -1.67
C PRO A 325 -4.53 -7.56 -2.90
N GLY A 326 -5.86 -7.62 -2.98
CA GLY A 326 -6.54 -8.34 -4.04
C GLY A 326 -6.09 -9.80 -4.11
N SER A 327 -5.87 -10.28 -5.32
CA SER A 327 -5.51 -11.69 -5.58
C SER A 327 -4.08 -12.09 -5.20
N THR A 328 -3.27 -11.19 -4.63
CA THR A 328 -1.88 -11.55 -4.25
C THR A 328 -1.78 -12.53 -3.10
N LEU A 329 -2.85 -12.75 -2.34
CA LEU A 329 -2.89 -13.75 -1.26
C LEU A 329 -3.20 -15.18 -1.75
N LYS A 330 -3.70 -15.37 -2.97
CA LYS A 330 -4.08 -16.69 -3.51
C LYS A 330 -2.96 -17.74 -3.49
N PRO A 331 -1.69 -17.42 -3.81
CA PRO A 331 -0.61 -18.42 -3.75
C PRO A 331 -0.48 -19.09 -2.39
N PHE A 332 -0.68 -18.35 -1.31
CA PHE A 332 -0.59 -18.88 0.06
C PHE A 332 -1.79 -19.77 0.42
N LEU A 333 -2.97 -19.48 -0.11
CA LEU A 333 -4.14 -20.34 0.02
C LEU A 333 -3.93 -21.66 -0.70
N TYR A 334 -3.49 -21.61 -1.95
CA TYR A 334 -3.27 -22.82 -2.75
C TYR A 334 -2.13 -23.68 -2.16
N GLN A 335 -1.07 -23.03 -1.66
CA GLN A 335 0.00 -23.74 -0.96
C GLN A 335 -0.54 -24.50 0.29
N LEU A 336 -1.31 -23.80 1.13
CA LEU A 336 -1.95 -24.39 2.30
C LEU A 336 -2.87 -25.56 1.93
N ALA A 337 -3.70 -25.40 0.90
CA ALA A 337 -4.63 -26.42 0.47
C ALA A 337 -3.93 -27.64 -0.12
N LEU A 338 -2.83 -27.46 -0.83
CA LEU A 338 -1.96 -28.55 -1.32
C LEU A 338 -1.25 -29.25 -0.17
N GLU A 339 -0.70 -28.51 0.78
CA GLU A 339 -0.02 -29.08 1.96
C GLU A 339 -0.96 -29.93 2.80
N LYS A 340 -2.17 -29.45 3.03
CA LYS A 340 -3.22 -30.17 3.79
C LYS A 340 -3.94 -31.24 2.97
N ARG A 341 -3.55 -31.47 1.71
CA ARG A 341 -4.20 -32.44 0.81
C ARG A 341 -5.69 -32.19 0.56
N ILE A 342 -6.16 -30.95 0.80
CA ILE A 342 -7.54 -30.50 0.47
C ILE A 342 -7.73 -30.51 -1.05
N ILE A 343 -6.68 -30.14 -1.77
CA ILE A 343 -6.54 -30.27 -3.22
C ILE A 343 -5.22 -30.98 -3.54
N ARG A 344 -5.14 -31.53 -4.74
CA ARG A 344 -3.93 -32.14 -5.30
C ARG A 344 -3.52 -31.39 -6.57
N PRO A 345 -2.25 -31.50 -7.02
CA PRO A 345 -1.81 -30.80 -8.24
C PRO A 345 -2.68 -31.11 -9.47
N ASN A 346 -3.14 -32.36 -9.58
CA ASN A 346 -3.99 -32.85 -10.66
C ASN A 346 -5.51 -32.61 -10.42
N THR A 347 -5.90 -31.99 -9.32
CA THR A 347 -7.33 -31.70 -9.02
C THR A 347 -7.93 -30.80 -10.09
N ILE A 348 -9.13 -31.12 -10.52
CA ILE A 348 -9.97 -30.25 -11.35
C ILE A 348 -10.87 -29.46 -10.43
N LEU A 349 -10.81 -28.15 -10.53
CA LEU A 349 -11.63 -27.19 -9.78
C LEU A 349 -12.79 -26.72 -10.68
N ALA A 350 -13.91 -26.38 -10.05
CA ALA A 350 -15.08 -25.87 -10.75
C ALA A 350 -15.02 -24.32 -10.82
N ASP A 351 -14.77 -23.79 -12.01
CA ASP A 351 -14.94 -22.37 -12.31
C ASP A 351 -16.30 -22.15 -12.95
N VAL A 352 -17.34 -22.18 -12.14
CA VAL A 352 -18.74 -22.08 -12.51
C VAL A 352 -19.48 -21.15 -11.56
N PRO A 353 -20.63 -20.58 -11.93
CA PRO A 353 -21.41 -19.74 -11.02
C PRO A 353 -21.53 -20.35 -9.64
N ALA A 354 -21.30 -19.57 -8.60
CA ALA A 354 -21.39 -19.98 -7.22
C ALA A 354 -22.15 -18.91 -6.42
N HIS A 355 -23.03 -19.36 -5.54
CA HIS A 355 -23.91 -18.47 -4.78
C HIS A 355 -23.76 -18.79 -3.30
N TYR A 356 -23.34 -17.80 -2.51
CA TYR A 356 -23.14 -17.93 -1.08
C TYR A 356 -24.18 -17.07 -0.34
N ALA A 357 -24.93 -17.68 0.56
CA ALA A 357 -25.85 -16.96 1.43
C ALA A 357 -25.06 -16.21 2.51
N ILE A 358 -25.25 -14.91 2.60
CA ILE A 358 -24.72 -14.09 3.69
C ILE A 358 -25.89 -13.70 4.60
N PRO A 359 -25.84 -13.99 5.93
CA PRO A 359 -26.90 -13.60 6.85
C PRO A 359 -27.19 -12.09 6.76
N GLY A 360 -28.45 -11.73 6.50
CA GLY A 360 -28.90 -10.33 6.40
C GLY A 360 -28.48 -9.58 5.14
N ALA A 361 -27.88 -10.23 4.13
CA ALA A 361 -27.43 -9.60 2.89
C ALA A 361 -27.97 -10.33 1.65
N LYS A 362 -27.81 -9.71 0.48
CA LYS A 362 -28.03 -10.35 -0.83
C LYS A 362 -27.07 -11.53 -0.99
N LEU A 363 -27.41 -12.48 -1.85
CA LEU A 363 -26.51 -13.56 -2.26
C LEU A 363 -25.17 -12.98 -2.72
N TYR A 364 -24.09 -13.51 -2.16
CA TYR A 364 -22.74 -13.24 -2.67
C TYR A 364 -22.44 -14.21 -3.80
N SER A 365 -22.28 -13.67 -4.99
CA SER A 365 -21.89 -14.44 -6.17
C SER A 365 -20.53 -13.93 -6.65
N PRO A 366 -19.44 -14.62 -6.32
CA PRO A 366 -18.13 -14.23 -6.83
C PRO A 366 -18.08 -14.36 -8.34
N THR A 367 -17.55 -13.34 -9.02
CA THR A 367 -17.30 -13.33 -10.46
C THR A 367 -15.79 -13.31 -10.74
N ASN A 368 -15.39 -13.80 -11.90
CA ASN A 368 -14.04 -13.61 -12.40
C ASN A 368 -13.83 -12.16 -12.84
N TYR A 369 -12.58 -11.80 -13.14
CA TYR A 369 -12.24 -10.44 -13.59
C TYR A 369 -13.01 -10.03 -14.87
N ASN A 370 -13.23 -10.98 -15.78
CA ASN A 370 -14.16 -10.82 -16.90
C ASN A 370 -15.53 -11.34 -16.46
N GLU A 371 -16.38 -10.46 -15.98
CA GLU A 371 -17.63 -10.74 -15.27
C GLU A 371 -18.56 -11.77 -15.92
N GLU A 372 -18.39 -12.04 -17.22
CA GLU A 372 -19.33 -12.88 -18.02
C GLU A 372 -18.79 -14.27 -18.36
N THR A 373 -17.55 -14.63 -18.00
CA THR A 373 -16.96 -15.90 -18.46
C THR A 373 -16.51 -16.80 -17.33
N PHE A 374 -17.06 -17.99 -17.28
CA PHE A 374 -16.61 -19.10 -16.46
C PHE A 374 -15.98 -20.17 -17.38
N LEU A 375 -14.85 -20.72 -16.96
CA LEU A 375 -14.12 -21.72 -17.75
C LEU A 375 -14.63 -23.16 -17.57
N GLY A 376 -15.52 -23.40 -16.62
CA GLY A 376 -16.00 -24.73 -16.27
C GLY A 376 -14.96 -25.53 -15.48
N PRO A 377 -14.64 -26.79 -15.89
CA PRO A 377 -13.61 -27.58 -15.24
C PRO A 377 -12.20 -27.04 -15.55
N VAL A 378 -11.46 -26.65 -14.50
CA VAL A 378 -10.11 -26.08 -14.64
C VAL A 378 -9.10 -26.78 -13.71
N ARG A 379 -7.90 -27.01 -14.18
CA ARG A 379 -6.80 -27.53 -13.35
C ARG A 379 -6.38 -26.51 -12.29
N VAL A 380 -5.89 -26.98 -11.14
CA VAL A 380 -5.31 -26.13 -10.07
C VAL A 380 -4.29 -25.13 -10.65
N ARG A 381 -3.37 -25.61 -11.51
CA ARG A 381 -2.37 -24.77 -12.20
C ARG A 381 -2.99 -23.61 -12.97
N VAL A 382 -3.99 -23.91 -13.80
CA VAL A 382 -4.68 -22.90 -14.62
C VAL A 382 -5.46 -21.93 -13.75
N ALA A 383 -6.15 -22.42 -12.71
CA ALA A 383 -6.93 -21.59 -11.80
C ALA A 383 -6.05 -20.56 -11.05
N LEU A 384 -4.89 -20.99 -10.53
CA LEU A 384 -3.98 -20.08 -9.82
C LEU A 384 -3.25 -19.15 -10.78
N ALA A 385 -2.72 -19.66 -11.90
CA ALA A 385 -1.95 -18.87 -12.86
C ALA A 385 -2.79 -17.77 -13.52
N ASN A 386 -4.07 -18.05 -13.85
CA ASN A 386 -5.01 -17.03 -14.35
C ASN A 386 -5.74 -16.25 -13.27
N SER A 387 -5.41 -16.49 -11.99
CA SER A 387 -5.99 -15.73 -10.89
C SER A 387 -7.52 -15.83 -10.76
N LEU A 388 -8.13 -16.96 -11.17
CA LEU A 388 -9.57 -17.15 -11.13
C LEU A 388 -10.10 -16.95 -9.71
N ASN A 389 -11.24 -16.27 -9.59
CA ASN A 389 -11.81 -15.92 -8.29
C ASN A 389 -12.65 -17.07 -7.72
N VAL A 390 -13.54 -17.63 -8.52
CA VAL A 390 -14.48 -18.64 -8.07
C VAL A 390 -13.78 -19.91 -7.57
N PRO A 391 -12.80 -20.49 -8.28
CA PRO A 391 -12.03 -21.63 -7.78
C PRO A 391 -11.31 -21.30 -6.47
N ALA A 392 -10.76 -20.08 -6.32
CA ALA A 392 -10.07 -19.69 -5.10
C ALA A 392 -11.01 -19.59 -3.89
N VAL A 393 -12.21 -19.02 -4.07
CA VAL A 393 -13.25 -18.96 -3.02
C VAL A 393 -13.68 -20.36 -2.60
N ARG A 394 -13.90 -21.28 -3.55
CA ARG A 394 -14.22 -22.70 -3.26
C ARG A 394 -13.11 -23.43 -2.52
N VAL A 395 -11.84 -23.14 -2.86
CA VAL A 395 -10.70 -23.70 -2.13
C VAL A 395 -10.64 -23.16 -0.70
N LEU A 396 -10.90 -21.85 -0.50
CA LEU A 396 -10.94 -21.25 0.83
C LEU A 396 -12.09 -21.81 1.69
N GLU A 397 -13.26 -22.02 1.09
CA GLU A 397 -14.41 -22.63 1.76
C GLU A 397 -14.02 -24.02 2.34
N LYS A 398 -13.36 -24.85 1.53
CA LYS A 398 -12.87 -26.18 1.95
C LYS A 398 -11.73 -26.12 2.97
N ALA A 399 -10.83 -25.15 2.84
CA ALA A 399 -9.68 -24.98 3.73
C ALA A 399 -10.06 -24.36 5.10
N GLY A 400 -11.12 -23.58 5.10
CA GLY A 400 -11.57 -22.79 6.26
C GLY A 400 -10.85 -21.47 6.39
N VAL A 401 -11.62 -20.37 6.57
CA VAL A 401 -11.09 -19.00 6.68
C VAL A 401 -10.13 -18.86 7.86
N GLY A 402 -10.44 -19.46 9.02
CA GLY A 402 -9.58 -19.43 10.21
C GLY A 402 -8.22 -20.07 9.96
N THR A 403 -8.20 -21.25 9.34
CA THR A 403 -6.96 -21.96 9.00
C THR A 403 -6.08 -21.14 8.03
N PHE A 404 -6.71 -20.46 7.08
CA PHE A 404 -5.98 -19.60 6.14
C PHE A 404 -5.47 -18.33 6.82
N LEU A 405 -6.25 -17.71 7.71
CA LEU A 405 -5.82 -16.55 8.50
C LEU A 405 -4.61 -16.90 9.38
N ASP A 406 -4.63 -18.07 10.04
CA ASP A 406 -3.49 -18.54 10.83
C ASP A 406 -2.22 -18.71 9.97
N ARG A 407 -2.36 -19.21 8.73
CA ARG A 407 -1.27 -19.31 7.77
C ARG A 407 -0.72 -17.93 7.41
N LEU A 408 -1.59 -16.95 7.16
CA LEU A 408 -1.17 -15.58 6.87
C LEU A 408 -0.42 -14.96 8.05
N HIS A 409 -0.85 -15.19 9.29
CA HIS A 409 -0.12 -14.77 10.49
C HIS A 409 1.28 -15.43 10.58
N GLN A 410 1.40 -16.72 10.29
CA GLN A 410 2.71 -17.41 10.24
C GLN A 410 3.65 -16.80 9.19
N LEU A 411 3.10 -16.27 8.09
CA LEU A 411 3.86 -15.58 7.05
C LEU A 411 4.16 -14.12 7.36
N GLY A 412 3.69 -13.62 8.52
CA GLY A 412 4.01 -12.28 9.02
C GLY A 412 2.99 -11.19 8.66
N PHE A 413 1.77 -11.53 8.25
CA PHE A 413 0.69 -10.56 8.05
C PHE A 413 0.08 -10.14 9.39
N SER A 414 0.77 -9.28 10.11
CA SER A 414 0.43 -8.85 11.48
C SER A 414 -0.73 -7.86 11.56
N HIS A 415 -1.08 -7.23 10.44
CA HIS A 415 -2.17 -6.25 10.37
C HIS A 415 -3.55 -6.87 10.14
N LEU A 416 -3.64 -8.15 9.82
CA LEU A 416 -4.90 -8.90 9.75
C LEU A 416 -5.39 -9.27 11.17
N LYS A 417 -5.83 -8.28 11.96
CA LYS A 417 -6.12 -8.41 13.40
C LYS A 417 -7.54 -8.86 13.73
N HIS A 418 -8.45 -8.86 12.76
CA HIS A 418 -9.83 -9.23 12.97
C HIS A 418 -10.03 -10.76 12.94
N PRO A 419 -11.06 -11.29 13.58
CA PRO A 419 -11.37 -12.73 13.54
C PRO A 419 -11.76 -13.18 12.13
N ALA A 420 -11.69 -14.49 11.87
CA ALA A 420 -11.93 -15.10 10.56
C ALA A 420 -13.33 -14.73 10.00
N ASP A 421 -14.35 -14.67 10.85
CA ASP A 421 -15.74 -14.31 10.46
C ASP A 421 -15.85 -12.88 9.91
N TYR A 422 -14.96 -11.98 10.32
CA TYR A 422 -14.91 -10.60 9.80
C TYR A 422 -14.51 -10.58 8.33
N TYR A 423 -13.50 -11.37 7.96
CA TYR A 423 -12.97 -11.41 6.59
C TYR A 423 -13.82 -12.29 5.68
N GLY A 424 -14.37 -13.38 6.21
CA GLY A 424 -15.15 -14.34 5.44
C GLY A 424 -14.39 -14.90 4.22
N LEU A 425 -15.12 -15.41 3.24
CA LEU A 425 -14.58 -15.96 1.99
C LEU A 425 -13.88 -14.89 1.12
N GLY A 426 -14.14 -13.62 1.38
CA GLY A 426 -13.47 -12.49 0.71
C GLY A 426 -11.98 -12.37 1.01
N LEU A 427 -11.48 -13.04 2.06
CA LEU A 427 -10.06 -12.97 2.43
C LEU A 427 -9.13 -13.38 1.28
N THR A 428 -9.50 -14.41 0.49
CA THR A 428 -8.71 -14.83 -0.68
C THR A 428 -8.76 -13.84 -1.85
N LEU A 429 -9.72 -12.91 -1.83
CA LEU A 429 -9.86 -11.83 -2.81
C LEU A 429 -9.34 -10.49 -2.29
N GLY A 430 -8.77 -10.47 -1.07
CA GLY A 430 -8.14 -9.31 -0.48
C GLY A 430 -9.07 -8.42 0.34
N SER A 431 -10.08 -8.96 1.01
CA SER A 431 -10.95 -8.17 1.92
C SER A 431 -10.24 -7.62 3.17
N GLY A 432 -9.03 -8.13 3.49
CA GLY A 432 -8.16 -7.62 4.55
C GLY A 432 -7.08 -6.70 3.99
N GLU A 433 -6.69 -5.66 4.75
CA GLU A 433 -5.63 -4.75 4.34
C GLU A 433 -4.26 -5.22 4.83
N VAL A 434 -3.27 -5.16 3.96
CA VAL A 434 -1.87 -5.53 4.24
C VAL A 434 -0.94 -4.46 3.69
N SER A 435 0.32 -4.46 4.16
CA SER A 435 1.36 -3.58 3.61
C SER A 435 2.14 -4.28 2.49
N LEU A 436 2.77 -3.48 1.61
CA LEU A 436 3.71 -4.01 0.61
C LEU A 436 4.90 -4.71 1.29
N TRP A 437 5.31 -4.21 2.46
CA TRP A 437 6.33 -4.81 3.31
C TRP A 437 5.97 -6.24 3.75
N GLU A 438 4.77 -6.45 4.30
CA GLU A 438 4.31 -7.79 4.72
C GLU A 438 4.21 -8.73 3.52
N LEU A 439 3.66 -8.23 2.42
CA LEU A 439 3.47 -9.00 1.20
C LEU A 439 4.82 -9.44 0.59
N ALA A 440 5.79 -8.54 0.48
CA ALA A 440 7.12 -8.85 -0.04
C ALA A 440 7.84 -9.91 0.81
N ARG A 441 7.74 -9.83 2.14
CA ARG A 441 8.33 -10.82 3.06
C ARG A 441 7.69 -12.20 2.94
N ALA A 442 6.38 -12.25 2.75
CA ALA A 442 5.68 -13.51 2.51
C ALA A 442 6.10 -14.14 1.18
N TYR A 443 6.28 -13.34 0.13
CA TYR A 443 6.82 -13.82 -1.15
C TYR A 443 8.30 -14.19 -1.08
N LEU A 444 9.09 -13.53 -0.26
CA LEU A 444 10.46 -13.95 0.04
C LEU A 444 10.47 -15.36 0.67
N THR A 445 9.53 -15.65 1.59
CA THR A 445 9.38 -17.00 2.18
C THR A 445 8.99 -18.02 1.10
N LEU A 446 8.11 -17.65 0.15
CA LEU A 446 7.75 -18.48 -1.00
C LEU A 446 8.97 -18.73 -1.91
N ALA A 447 9.74 -17.70 -2.26
CA ALA A 447 10.96 -17.81 -3.06
C ALA A 447 12.00 -18.74 -2.42
N ARG A 448 12.03 -18.78 -1.10
CA ARG A 448 12.91 -19.62 -0.28
C ARG A 448 12.29 -20.98 0.10
N GLN A 449 11.25 -21.40 -0.59
CA GLN A 449 10.59 -22.69 -0.39
C GLN A 449 10.13 -22.94 1.06
N GLY A 450 9.52 -21.93 1.68
CA GLY A 450 8.98 -22.03 3.04
C GLY A 450 9.98 -21.73 4.16
N LYS A 451 11.19 -21.27 3.85
CA LYS A 451 12.21 -20.87 4.83
C LYS A 451 12.17 -19.37 5.07
N PRO A 452 11.51 -18.89 6.14
CA PRO A 452 11.50 -17.47 6.43
C PRO A 452 12.91 -16.97 6.72
N VAL A 453 13.21 -15.75 6.27
CA VAL A 453 14.42 -15.03 6.64
C VAL A 453 14.02 -13.65 7.13
N PRO A 454 14.64 -13.12 8.19
CA PRO A 454 14.40 -11.74 8.59
C PRO A 454 14.78 -10.77 7.47
N ALA A 455 13.99 -9.73 7.28
CA ALA A 455 14.37 -8.64 6.41
C ALA A 455 15.54 -7.86 7.05
N VAL A 456 16.64 -7.71 6.33
CA VAL A 456 17.86 -7.02 6.80
C VAL A 456 17.90 -5.63 6.17
N THR A 457 17.94 -4.61 7.02
CA THR A 457 17.88 -3.20 6.60
C THR A 457 19.20 -2.46 6.81
N HIS A 458 20.04 -2.99 7.68
CA HIS A 458 21.38 -2.47 7.99
C HIS A 458 22.28 -3.62 8.46
N PHE A 459 23.56 -3.43 8.32
CA PHE A 459 24.56 -4.40 8.81
C PHE A 459 24.63 -4.31 10.33
N SER A 460 24.86 -5.46 10.97
CA SER A 460 24.92 -5.57 12.43
C SER A 460 26.01 -4.67 13.02
N PHE A 461 25.72 -4.08 14.15
CA PHE A 461 26.70 -3.31 14.90
C PHE A 461 27.73 -4.28 15.54
N PRO A 462 29.00 -3.88 15.67
CA PRO A 462 30.06 -4.75 16.20
C PRO A 462 29.74 -5.41 17.54
N ASP A 463 28.91 -4.78 18.38
CA ASP A 463 28.56 -5.25 19.73
C ASP A 463 27.19 -5.96 19.80
N SER A 464 26.46 -6.08 18.70
CA SER A 464 25.15 -6.75 18.66
C SER A 464 25.30 -8.19 18.11
N ALA A 465 25.91 -9.06 18.89
CA ALA A 465 25.92 -10.51 18.62
C ALA A 465 24.54 -11.13 18.89
N SER A 466 23.51 -10.70 18.18
CA SER A 466 22.25 -11.47 18.10
C SER A 466 22.54 -12.70 17.22
N LYS A 467 22.60 -13.88 17.84
CA LYS A 467 22.63 -15.15 17.11
C LYS A 467 21.51 -15.14 16.07
N PRO A 468 21.77 -15.60 14.83
CA PRO A 468 20.71 -15.80 13.86
C PRO A 468 19.62 -16.64 14.53
N GLN A 469 18.43 -16.10 14.66
CA GLN A 469 17.29 -16.85 15.16
C GLN A 469 16.99 -17.92 14.08
N GLU A 470 17.21 -19.20 14.40
CA GLU A 470 16.79 -20.30 13.52
C GLU A 470 15.27 -20.15 13.30
N THR A 471 14.90 -19.72 12.13
CA THR A 471 13.49 -19.62 11.75
C THR A 471 13.01 -21.01 11.33
N LYS A 472 11.98 -21.50 12.00
CA LYS A 472 11.37 -22.79 11.68
C LYS A 472 10.80 -22.74 10.26
N GLU A 473 11.10 -23.77 9.48
CA GLU A 473 10.54 -23.98 8.15
C GLU A 473 9.00 -24.09 8.22
N ILE A 474 8.31 -23.39 7.31
CA ILE A 474 6.85 -23.42 7.22
C ILE A 474 6.48 -24.48 6.17
N ASP A 475 5.98 -25.62 6.60
CA ASP A 475 5.54 -26.75 5.77
C ASP A 475 6.63 -27.36 4.85
N SER A 476 6.19 -28.22 3.95
CA SER A 476 7.04 -28.94 3.01
C SER A 476 7.60 -28.03 1.91
N PRO A 477 8.92 -28.00 1.67
CA PRO A 477 9.50 -27.27 0.54
C PRO A 477 8.93 -27.63 -0.82
N ALA A 478 8.43 -28.86 -0.97
CA ALA A 478 7.87 -29.35 -2.22
C ALA A 478 6.60 -28.62 -2.64
N THR A 479 5.72 -28.29 -1.68
CA THR A 479 4.49 -27.53 -1.99
C THR A 479 4.80 -26.09 -2.34
N TRP A 480 5.78 -25.45 -1.70
CA TRP A 480 6.24 -24.12 -2.06
C TRP A 480 6.89 -24.08 -3.45
N ALA A 481 7.74 -25.08 -3.77
CA ALA A 481 8.33 -25.21 -5.08
C ALA A 481 7.27 -25.41 -6.18
N LEU A 482 6.21 -26.18 -5.89
CA LEU A 482 5.09 -26.35 -6.81
C LEU A 482 4.34 -25.04 -7.07
N ILE A 483 4.14 -24.21 -6.06
CA ILE A 483 3.54 -22.88 -6.24
C ILE A 483 4.44 -21.98 -7.11
N ALA A 484 5.76 -22.00 -6.87
CA ALA A 484 6.72 -21.25 -7.68
C ALA A 484 6.69 -21.72 -9.15
N ASP A 485 6.64 -23.03 -9.38
CA ASP A 485 6.50 -23.65 -10.70
C ASP A 485 5.20 -23.19 -11.41
N ILE A 486 4.07 -23.21 -10.71
CA ILE A 486 2.79 -22.71 -11.28
C ILE A 486 2.85 -21.21 -11.61
N LEU A 487 3.42 -20.40 -10.72
CA LEU A 487 3.51 -18.94 -10.92
C LEU A 487 4.56 -18.55 -11.98
N SER A 488 5.48 -19.42 -12.34
CA SER A 488 6.46 -19.22 -13.42
C SER A 488 5.96 -19.71 -14.78
N ASP A 489 4.88 -20.49 -14.82
CA ASP A 489 4.33 -21.08 -16.04
C ASP A 489 3.59 -20.04 -16.89
N ARG A 490 4.30 -19.46 -17.86
CA ARG A 490 3.76 -18.48 -18.78
C ARG A 490 2.61 -19.00 -19.66
N HIS A 491 2.62 -20.31 -19.96
CA HIS A 491 1.57 -20.93 -20.79
C HIS A 491 0.28 -21.11 -19.99
N ALA A 492 0.40 -21.50 -18.72
CA ALA A 492 -0.76 -21.67 -17.85
C ALA A 492 -1.51 -20.34 -17.62
N ARG A 493 -0.82 -19.19 -17.63
CA ARG A 493 -1.43 -17.87 -17.42
C ARG A 493 -1.90 -17.17 -18.70
N ALA A 494 -1.64 -17.72 -19.88
CA ALA A 494 -1.87 -17.06 -21.16
C ALA A 494 -3.35 -16.69 -21.40
N ALA A 495 -4.30 -17.45 -20.85
CA ALA A 495 -5.73 -17.21 -21.04
C ALA A 495 -6.19 -15.86 -20.44
N ALA A 496 -5.69 -15.48 -19.27
CA ALA A 496 -6.06 -14.21 -18.62
C ALA A 496 -5.13 -13.04 -19.00
N PHE A 497 -3.86 -13.32 -19.29
CA PHE A 497 -2.83 -12.27 -19.40
C PHE A 497 -2.21 -12.15 -20.80
N GLY A 498 -2.57 -13.05 -21.73
CA GLY A 498 -2.01 -13.09 -23.08
C GLY A 498 -0.62 -13.72 -23.13
N VAL A 499 -0.21 -14.09 -24.35
CA VAL A 499 1.11 -14.67 -24.62
C VAL A 499 2.23 -13.61 -24.61
N ASP A 500 1.92 -12.38 -25.03
CA ASP A 500 2.85 -11.23 -25.05
C ASP A 500 2.66 -10.32 -23.83
N SER A 501 2.54 -10.92 -22.65
CA SER A 501 2.30 -10.20 -21.41
C SER A 501 3.57 -9.52 -20.89
N VAL A 502 3.42 -8.33 -20.32
CA VAL A 502 4.46 -7.65 -19.53
C VAL A 502 4.97 -8.48 -18.34
N LEU A 503 4.23 -9.52 -17.95
CA LEU A 503 4.63 -10.47 -16.91
C LEU A 503 5.63 -11.52 -17.43
N ASN A 504 5.85 -11.61 -18.73
CA ASN A 504 6.77 -12.57 -19.34
C ASN A 504 8.16 -11.94 -19.47
N LEU A 505 9.09 -12.43 -18.68
CA LEU A 505 10.50 -12.04 -18.75
C LEU A 505 11.28 -13.02 -19.64
N PRO A 506 12.45 -12.63 -20.19
CA PRO A 506 13.29 -13.52 -20.98
C PRO A 506 13.90 -14.66 -20.18
N PHE A 507 13.84 -14.59 -18.86
CA PHE A 507 14.35 -15.58 -17.89
C PHE A 507 13.22 -16.08 -16.95
N PRO A 508 13.43 -17.18 -16.23
CA PRO A 508 12.44 -17.73 -15.30
C PRO A 508 12.10 -16.77 -14.17
N ALA A 509 10.81 -16.44 -14.02
CA ALA A 509 10.30 -15.62 -12.93
C ALA A 509 8.89 -16.06 -12.54
N ALA A 510 8.66 -16.22 -11.25
CA ALA A 510 7.34 -16.45 -10.68
C ALA A 510 6.69 -15.12 -10.33
N VAL A 511 5.43 -14.90 -10.74
CA VAL A 511 4.78 -13.60 -10.56
C VAL A 511 3.29 -13.75 -10.29
N LYS A 512 2.77 -12.87 -9.44
CA LYS A 512 1.34 -12.76 -9.15
C LYS A 512 0.90 -11.31 -9.14
N THR A 513 -0.19 -11.02 -9.81
CA THR A 513 -0.86 -9.72 -9.79
C THR A 513 -2.00 -9.69 -8.80
N GLY A 514 -2.33 -8.50 -8.30
CA GLY A 514 -3.51 -8.20 -7.52
C GLY A 514 -4.18 -6.93 -8.02
N THR A 515 -5.49 -6.89 -7.96
CA THR A 515 -6.31 -5.71 -8.20
C THR A 515 -7.38 -5.70 -7.12
N SER A 516 -7.49 -4.60 -6.37
CA SER A 516 -8.56 -4.44 -5.37
C SER A 516 -9.87 -4.05 -6.04
N SER A 517 -10.96 -4.11 -5.28
CA SER A 517 -12.27 -3.65 -5.74
C SER A 517 -12.19 -2.20 -6.23
N ASP A 518 -12.94 -1.89 -7.29
CA ASP A 518 -13.02 -0.56 -7.88
C ASP A 518 -11.68 0.00 -8.39
N PHE A 519 -10.71 -0.85 -8.69
CA PHE A 519 -9.38 -0.42 -9.20
C PHE A 519 -8.68 0.61 -8.31
N ARG A 520 -8.79 0.51 -6.98
CA ARG A 520 -8.13 1.44 -6.04
C ARG A 520 -6.66 1.12 -5.84
N ASP A 521 -6.34 -0.16 -5.79
CA ASP A 521 -4.99 -0.66 -5.55
C ASP A 521 -4.64 -1.71 -6.58
N THR A 522 -3.46 -1.61 -7.16
CA THR A 522 -2.91 -2.61 -8.06
C THR A 522 -1.54 -3.06 -7.57
N TRP A 523 -1.30 -4.35 -7.66
CA TRP A 523 -0.11 -5.00 -7.13
C TRP A 523 0.51 -5.92 -8.16
N THR A 524 1.83 -5.99 -8.13
CA THR A 524 2.57 -7.07 -8.77
C THR A 524 3.72 -7.47 -7.87
N VAL A 525 3.74 -8.72 -7.48
CA VAL A 525 4.81 -9.31 -6.69
C VAL A 525 5.33 -10.53 -7.41
N GLY A 526 6.62 -10.59 -7.58
CA GLY A 526 7.26 -11.72 -8.23
C GLY A 526 8.71 -11.86 -7.80
N PHE A 527 9.28 -13.01 -8.11
CA PHE A 527 10.62 -13.35 -7.71
C PHE A 527 11.30 -14.22 -8.76
N THR A 528 12.63 -14.20 -8.75
CA THR A 528 13.51 -15.16 -9.36
C THR A 528 14.15 -16.01 -8.26
N THR A 529 15.16 -16.81 -8.56
CA THR A 529 15.99 -17.45 -7.53
C THR A 529 16.76 -16.44 -6.68
N ASP A 530 17.03 -15.23 -7.21
CA ASP A 530 17.95 -14.28 -6.62
C ASP A 530 17.25 -13.11 -5.91
N TYR A 531 16.17 -12.59 -6.49
CA TYR A 531 15.49 -11.38 -5.99
C TYR A 531 13.99 -11.56 -5.88
N THR A 532 13.40 -10.91 -4.86
CA THR A 532 11.97 -10.68 -4.74
C THR A 532 11.68 -9.19 -4.95
N VAL A 533 10.78 -8.88 -5.87
CA VAL A 533 10.35 -7.53 -6.18
C VAL A 533 8.85 -7.40 -5.96
N ALA A 534 8.45 -6.44 -5.15
CA ALA A 534 7.06 -6.11 -4.90
C ALA A 534 6.78 -4.67 -5.32
N THR A 535 5.68 -4.44 -6.05
CA THR A 535 5.27 -3.14 -6.54
C THR A 535 3.79 -2.89 -6.29
N TRP A 536 3.45 -1.64 -5.99
CA TRP A 536 2.09 -1.15 -5.83
C TRP A 536 1.90 0.13 -6.65
N VAL A 537 0.71 0.30 -7.23
CA VAL A 537 0.24 1.53 -7.86
C VAL A 537 -1.18 1.80 -7.42
N GLY A 538 -1.48 3.05 -7.03
CA GLY A 538 -2.79 3.46 -6.53
C GLY A 538 -2.83 4.93 -6.17
N ASN A 539 -3.76 5.29 -5.27
CA ASN A 539 -3.91 6.64 -4.73
C ASN A 539 -3.93 6.61 -3.21
N PHE A 540 -3.13 7.44 -2.54
CA PHE A 540 -3.10 7.48 -1.08
C PHE A 540 -4.43 7.94 -0.45
N ASN A 541 -5.21 8.75 -1.15
CA ASN A 541 -6.55 9.15 -0.75
C ASN A 541 -7.63 8.08 -0.97
N GLY A 542 -7.28 6.94 -1.59
CA GLY A 542 -8.20 5.84 -1.87
C GLY A 542 -9.10 6.04 -3.08
N ASP A 543 -8.87 7.04 -3.91
CA ASP A 543 -9.61 7.25 -5.15
C ASP A 543 -9.37 6.11 -6.15
N SER A 544 -10.42 5.74 -6.87
CA SER A 544 -10.36 4.71 -7.91
C SER A 544 -9.57 5.19 -9.12
N MET A 545 -8.76 4.31 -9.68
CA MET A 545 -8.10 4.51 -10.96
C MET A 545 -9.03 4.12 -12.11
N ARG A 546 -8.81 4.68 -13.31
CA ARG A 546 -9.64 4.39 -14.48
C ARG A 546 -9.13 3.17 -15.22
N GLN A 547 -9.72 1.99 -14.92
CA GLN A 547 -9.39 0.70 -15.56
C GLN A 547 -7.90 0.34 -15.51
N VAL A 548 -7.23 0.64 -14.37
CA VAL A 548 -5.85 0.24 -14.14
C VAL A 548 -5.86 -1.05 -13.32
N SER A 549 -5.43 -2.15 -13.93
CA SER A 549 -5.30 -3.46 -13.28
C SER A 549 -3.87 -3.71 -12.79
N GLY A 550 -3.64 -4.81 -12.09
CA GLY A 550 -2.29 -5.25 -11.71
C GLY A 550 -1.33 -5.33 -12.90
N VAL A 551 -1.84 -5.75 -14.08
CA VAL A 551 -1.04 -5.87 -15.31
C VAL A 551 -0.71 -4.52 -15.94
N THR A 552 -1.64 -3.57 -15.93
CA THR A 552 -1.45 -2.27 -16.59
C THR A 552 -0.91 -1.20 -15.65
N GLY A 553 -1.00 -1.41 -14.33
CA GLY A 553 -0.51 -0.50 -13.29
C GLY A 553 0.85 -0.89 -12.73
N ALA A 554 0.87 -1.89 -11.84
CA ALA A 554 2.07 -2.27 -11.09
C ALA A 554 3.05 -3.17 -11.89
N ALA A 555 2.56 -3.98 -12.83
CA ALA A 555 3.42 -4.92 -13.57
C ALA A 555 4.49 -4.26 -14.45
N PRO A 556 4.26 -3.12 -15.14
CA PRO A 556 5.31 -2.45 -15.88
C PRO A 556 6.48 -1.99 -15.00
N LEU A 557 6.20 -1.54 -13.78
CA LEU A 557 7.22 -1.17 -12.81
C LEU A 557 8.02 -2.39 -12.37
N TRP A 558 7.32 -3.48 -11.99
CA TRP A 558 7.93 -4.76 -11.62
C TRP A 558 8.83 -5.31 -12.73
N ASN A 559 8.34 -5.33 -13.96
CA ASN A 559 9.06 -5.82 -15.13
C ASN A 559 10.39 -5.08 -15.35
N ARG A 560 10.37 -3.74 -15.33
CA ARG A 560 11.57 -2.92 -15.52
C ARG A 560 12.61 -3.12 -14.42
N ILE A 561 12.16 -3.25 -13.16
CA ILE A 561 13.05 -3.52 -12.03
C ILE A 561 13.69 -4.90 -12.18
N MET A 562 12.90 -5.93 -12.53
CA MET A 562 13.41 -7.28 -12.73
C MET A 562 14.40 -7.36 -13.89
N LEU A 563 14.13 -6.71 -15.02
CA LEU A 563 15.05 -6.63 -16.15
C LEU A 563 16.38 -5.98 -15.77
N HIS A 564 16.32 -4.88 -15.01
CA HIS A 564 17.53 -4.19 -14.56
C HIS A 564 18.36 -5.03 -13.57
N LEU A 565 17.72 -5.73 -12.65
CA LEU A 565 18.41 -6.62 -11.70
C LEU A 565 19.16 -7.76 -12.37
N HIS A 566 18.69 -8.21 -13.53
CA HIS A 566 19.26 -9.33 -14.28
C HIS A 566 19.91 -8.92 -15.60
N GLU A 567 20.24 -7.62 -15.77
CA GLU A 567 20.85 -7.10 -16.98
C GLU A 567 22.21 -7.75 -17.30
N HIS A 568 22.96 -8.12 -16.26
CA HIS A 568 24.32 -8.68 -16.40
C HIS A 568 24.40 -10.16 -16.07
N GLN A 569 23.42 -10.71 -15.39
CA GLN A 569 23.41 -12.12 -14.98
C GLN A 569 21.99 -12.67 -14.95
N GLU A 570 21.70 -13.64 -15.80
CA GLU A 570 20.44 -14.34 -15.77
C GLU A 570 20.30 -15.22 -14.50
N PRO A 571 19.09 -15.26 -13.88
CA PRO A 571 18.85 -16.11 -12.73
C PRO A 571 18.83 -17.58 -13.14
N ALA A 572 19.14 -18.47 -12.19
CA ALA A 572 18.93 -19.90 -12.37
C ALA A 572 17.44 -20.24 -12.54
N GLY A 573 17.15 -21.38 -13.15
CA GLY A 573 15.79 -21.92 -13.17
C GLY A 573 15.33 -22.34 -11.76
N PHE A 574 14.02 -22.31 -11.52
CA PHE A 574 13.48 -22.81 -10.26
C PHE A 574 13.73 -24.30 -10.11
N PRO A 575 14.17 -24.76 -8.93
CA PRO A 575 14.33 -26.18 -8.69
C PRO A 575 12.96 -26.88 -8.74
N PRO A 576 12.86 -28.05 -9.39
CA PRO A 576 11.60 -28.77 -9.45
C PRO A 576 11.15 -29.23 -8.06
N PRO A 577 9.85 -29.40 -7.83
CA PRO A 577 9.31 -29.89 -6.57
C PRO A 577 9.89 -31.28 -6.24
N LYS A 578 10.62 -31.36 -5.14
CA LYS A 578 11.22 -32.62 -4.68
C LYS A 578 10.15 -33.62 -4.23
N ASN A 579 10.39 -34.90 -4.44
CA ASN A 579 9.49 -35.98 -4.03
C ASN A 579 8.09 -35.96 -4.70
N LEU A 580 7.91 -35.22 -5.80
CA LEU A 580 6.73 -35.31 -6.65
C LEU A 580 7.11 -35.96 -7.99
N ALA A 581 6.22 -36.77 -8.52
CA ALA A 581 6.41 -37.43 -9.81
C ALA A 581 5.55 -36.73 -10.88
N GLN A 582 6.10 -36.46 -12.05
CA GLN A 582 5.30 -35.96 -13.18
C GLN A 582 4.66 -37.10 -13.98
N ARG A 583 3.38 -36.92 -14.34
CA ARG A 583 2.64 -37.89 -15.17
C ARG A 583 1.79 -37.11 -16.20
N PRO A 584 1.58 -37.70 -17.40
CA PRO A 584 0.64 -37.15 -18.37
C PRO A 584 -0.79 -37.32 -17.84
N ILE A 585 -1.57 -36.24 -17.86
CA ILE A 585 -2.99 -36.25 -17.48
C ILE A 585 -3.87 -35.71 -18.59
N CYS A 586 -5.10 -36.13 -18.60
CA CYS A 586 -6.13 -35.43 -19.37
C CYS A 586 -6.46 -34.10 -18.70
N ALA A 587 -6.36 -33.01 -19.43
CA ALA A 587 -6.54 -31.65 -18.89
C ALA A 587 -7.94 -31.39 -18.29
N ILE A 588 -8.93 -32.19 -18.68
CA ILE A 588 -10.32 -32.07 -18.23
C ILE A 588 -10.60 -32.97 -17.02
N THR A 589 -10.01 -34.18 -16.97
CA THR A 589 -10.31 -35.15 -15.91
C THR A 589 -9.30 -35.13 -14.77
N GLY A 590 -8.07 -34.65 -15.01
CA GLY A 590 -6.98 -34.71 -14.05
C GLY A 590 -6.38 -36.11 -13.85
N TRP A 591 -6.83 -37.11 -14.62
CA TRP A 591 -6.41 -38.50 -14.50
C TRP A 591 -5.69 -38.98 -15.76
N ARG A 592 -5.28 -40.24 -15.75
CA ARG A 592 -4.62 -40.89 -16.89
C ARG A 592 -5.41 -40.68 -18.17
N PRO A 593 -4.77 -40.22 -19.28
CA PRO A 593 -5.49 -39.91 -20.51
C PRO A 593 -6.14 -41.17 -21.10
N ALA A 594 -7.42 -41.09 -21.46
CA ALA A 594 -8.11 -42.06 -22.28
C ALA A 594 -7.88 -41.69 -23.77
N PRO A 595 -8.12 -42.63 -24.73
CA PRO A 595 -7.92 -42.36 -26.16
C PRO A 595 -8.72 -41.17 -26.73
N ASP A 596 -9.83 -40.84 -26.10
CA ASP A 596 -10.74 -39.74 -26.45
C ASP A 596 -10.44 -38.42 -25.72
N CYS A 597 -9.35 -38.38 -24.95
CA CYS A 597 -8.98 -37.16 -24.24
C CYS A 597 -8.55 -36.05 -25.21
N PRO A 598 -9.23 -34.88 -25.18
CA PRO A 598 -8.98 -33.82 -26.17
C PRO A 598 -7.66 -33.07 -25.94
N SER A 599 -7.09 -33.13 -24.71
CA SER A 599 -5.87 -32.43 -24.38
C SER A 599 -5.10 -33.14 -23.29
N VAL A 600 -3.85 -33.54 -23.57
CA VAL A 600 -2.94 -34.22 -22.64
C VAL A 600 -1.87 -33.22 -22.21
N VAL A 601 -1.67 -33.11 -20.90
CA VAL A 601 -0.67 -32.22 -20.27
C VAL A 601 0.08 -32.96 -19.17
N TRP A 602 1.25 -32.43 -18.80
CA TRP A 602 2.01 -32.96 -17.68
C TRP A 602 1.61 -32.28 -16.38
N GLU A 603 1.46 -33.07 -15.28
CA GLU A 603 1.20 -32.53 -13.95
C GLU A 603 1.90 -33.38 -12.86
N TYR A 604 2.10 -32.77 -11.71
CA TYR A 604 2.74 -33.42 -10.57
C TYR A 604 1.76 -34.30 -9.78
N PHE A 605 2.31 -35.33 -9.16
CA PHE A 605 1.60 -36.25 -8.28
C PHE A 605 2.39 -36.46 -7.01
N TYR A 606 1.72 -36.59 -5.89
CA TYR A 606 2.30 -37.11 -4.68
C TYR A 606 2.56 -38.62 -4.84
N PRO A 607 3.60 -39.18 -4.22
CA PRO A 607 3.89 -40.63 -4.31
C PRO A 607 2.72 -41.52 -3.94
N GLU A 608 1.95 -41.11 -2.93
CA GLU A 608 0.76 -41.81 -2.45
C GLU A 608 -0.39 -41.88 -3.48
N ASP A 609 -0.45 -40.92 -4.40
CA ASP A 609 -1.51 -40.85 -5.42
C ASP A 609 -1.17 -41.63 -6.70
N LEU A 610 0.05 -42.09 -6.88
CA LEU A 610 0.47 -42.76 -8.11
C LEU A 610 -0.27 -44.09 -8.34
N SER A 611 -0.54 -44.87 -7.30
CA SER A 611 -1.29 -46.12 -7.40
C SER A 611 -2.76 -45.86 -7.82
N ALA A 612 -3.34 -44.76 -7.44
CA ALA A 612 -4.69 -44.35 -7.88
C ALA A 612 -4.67 -43.91 -9.34
N TYR A 613 -3.64 -43.14 -9.75
CA TYR A 613 -3.45 -42.75 -11.14
C TYR A 613 -3.33 -43.95 -12.10
N GLU A 614 -2.60 -44.98 -11.73
CA GLU A 614 -2.41 -46.17 -12.58
C GLU A 614 -3.72 -46.98 -12.74
N ARG A 615 -4.61 -46.95 -11.75
CA ARG A 615 -5.88 -47.71 -11.77
C ARG A 615 -7.03 -46.94 -12.45
N GLN A 616 -7.00 -45.61 -12.47
CA GLN A 616 -8.10 -44.82 -13.00
C GLN A 616 -7.79 -44.35 -14.43
N SER A 617 -8.55 -44.88 -15.41
CA SER A 617 -8.70 -44.27 -16.72
C SER A 617 -9.98 -43.41 -16.66
N GLY A 618 -9.81 -42.09 -16.84
CA GLY A 618 -10.90 -41.16 -16.54
C GLY A 618 -12.01 -41.10 -17.60
N THR A 619 -13.18 -41.61 -17.29
CA THR A 619 -14.42 -41.06 -17.83
C THR A 619 -14.80 -39.86 -16.98
N PHE A 620 -14.94 -38.71 -17.57
CA PHE A 620 -15.31 -37.49 -16.86
C PHE A 620 -16.84 -37.37 -16.81
N GLN A 621 -17.40 -37.52 -15.62
CA GLN A 621 -18.78 -37.15 -15.36
C GLN A 621 -18.83 -35.81 -14.62
N LEU A 622 -19.43 -34.81 -15.25
CA LEU A 622 -19.70 -33.52 -14.61
C LEU A 622 -20.68 -33.70 -13.48
N SER A 623 -20.32 -33.29 -12.27
CA SER A 623 -21.23 -33.24 -11.13
C SER A 623 -22.29 -32.15 -11.32
N GLY A 624 -23.40 -32.20 -10.54
CA GLY A 624 -24.48 -31.21 -10.62
C GLY A 624 -24.06 -29.75 -10.38
N GLU A 625 -22.85 -29.50 -9.85
CA GLU A 625 -22.31 -28.14 -9.69
C GLU A 625 -22.04 -27.44 -11.03
N TYR A 626 -21.90 -28.19 -12.13
CA TYR A 626 -21.67 -27.65 -13.47
C TYR A 626 -22.97 -27.37 -14.26
N ASP A 627 -24.13 -27.73 -13.74
CA ASP A 627 -25.39 -27.65 -14.48
C ASP A 627 -25.75 -26.22 -14.92
N GLU A 628 -25.54 -25.23 -14.05
CA GLU A 628 -25.77 -23.82 -14.39
C GLU A 628 -24.81 -23.33 -15.49
N TRP A 629 -23.55 -23.69 -15.40
CA TRP A 629 -22.54 -23.36 -16.41
C TRP A 629 -22.84 -24.04 -17.75
N LEU A 630 -23.23 -25.33 -17.74
CA LEU A 630 -23.64 -26.04 -18.96
C LEU A 630 -24.85 -25.39 -19.61
N ALA A 631 -25.82 -24.94 -18.83
CA ALA A 631 -26.97 -24.21 -19.34
C ALA A 631 -26.59 -22.88 -20.03
N MET A 632 -25.55 -22.19 -19.54
CA MET A 632 -25.04 -20.97 -20.15
C MET A 632 -24.28 -21.21 -21.45
N GLN A 633 -23.63 -22.37 -21.61
CA GLN A 633 -22.90 -22.76 -22.84
C GLN A 633 -23.79 -23.19 -23.98
N GLN A 634 -24.98 -23.67 -23.68
CA GLN A 634 -25.90 -24.14 -24.71
C GLN A 634 -26.72 -22.95 -25.25
N GLN A 635 -26.57 -22.66 -26.54
CA GLN A 635 -27.47 -21.77 -27.27
C GLN A 635 -28.93 -22.21 -27.07
N PRO A 636 -29.92 -21.28 -27.13
CA PRO A 636 -31.30 -21.50 -26.64
C PRO A 636 -32.15 -22.57 -27.40
N THR A 637 -31.53 -23.54 -28.03
CA THR A 637 -32.23 -24.51 -28.93
C THR A 637 -32.28 -25.95 -28.40
N PHE A 638 -31.82 -26.28 -27.19
CA PHE A 638 -31.91 -27.67 -26.70
C PHE A 638 -32.48 -27.81 -25.31
N SER A 639 -33.65 -28.42 -25.28
CA SER A 639 -34.41 -28.94 -24.14
C SER A 639 -33.64 -30.04 -23.41
N ARG A 640 -32.85 -29.73 -22.40
CA ARG A 640 -32.58 -30.63 -21.26
C ARG A 640 -33.30 -30.07 -20.06
N GLY A 641 -34.26 -30.85 -19.56
CA GLY A 641 -35.16 -30.72 -18.46
C GLY A 641 -35.11 -29.46 -17.58
N LEU A 642 -36.27 -28.96 -17.24
CA LEU A 642 -36.47 -27.91 -16.23
C LEU A 642 -35.71 -28.26 -14.97
N LYS A 643 -34.77 -27.38 -14.52
CA LYS A 643 -33.96 -27.64 -13.33
C LYS A 643 -33.82 -26.41 -12.44
N ILE A 644 -34.04 -26.62 -11.14
CA ILE A 644 -33.82 -25.61 -10.10
C ILE A 644 -32.32 -25.58 -9.80
N VAL A 645 -31.67 -24.40 -9.99
CA VAL A 645 -30.26 -24.22 -9.67
C VAL A 645 -30.05 -23.54 -8.33
N PHE A 646 -31.09 -22.85 -7.83
CA PHE A 646 -31.06 -22.24 -6.50
C PHE A 646 -32.48 -22.11 -5.94
N PRO A 647 -32.70 -22.46 -4.63
CA PRO A 647 -31.79 -23.13 -3.71
C PRO A 647 -31.43 -24.54 -4.17
N LYS A 648 -30.30 -25.07 -3.65
CA LYS A 648 -29.93 -26.47 -3.87
C LYS A 648 -30.61 -27.37 -2.83
N ASN A 649 -30.62 -28.67 -3.10
CA ASN A 649 -31.16 -29.62 -2.14
C ASN A 649 -30.35 -29.57 -0.84
N ASP A 650 -31.06 -29.52 0.30
CA ASP A 650 -30.52 -29.45 1.65
C ASP A 650 -29.81 -28.14 2.04
N ASP A 651 -30.00 -27.07 1.22
CA ASP A 651 -29.53 -25.73 1.58
C ASP A 651 -30.17 -25.25 2.89
N PHE A 652 -29.39 -24.54 3.71
CA PHE A 652 -29.77 -24.00 5.00
C PHE A 652 -29.62 -22.47 5.03
N PHE A 653 -30.69 -21.74 5.37
CA PHE A 653 -30.74 -20.29 5.43
C PHE A 653 -31.04 -19.78 6.83
N LEU A 654 -30.39 -18.72 7.28
CA LEU A 654 -30.68 -18.02 8.53
C LEU A 654 -31.45 -16.73 8.23
N LEU A 655 -32.63 -16.58 8.88
CA LEU A 655 -33.46 -15.39 8.78
C LEU A 655 -33.27 -14.50 10.02
N ASN A 656 -32.83 -13.25 9.81
CA ASN A 656 -32.71 -12.24 10.87
C ASN A 656 -34.08 -11.59 11.12
N GLN A 657 -34.50 -11.43 12.40
CA GLN A 657 -35.79 -10.89 12.80
C GLN A 657 -36.05 -9.43 12.41
N THR A 658 -35.03 -8.69 11.95
CA THR A 658 -35.12 -7.24 11.71
C THR A 658 -35.31 -6.83 10.24
N GLU A 659 -35.24 -7.77 9.28
CA GLU A 659 -35.37 -7.44 7.85
C GLU A 659 -36.25 -8.47 7.11
N SER A 660 -37.12 -7.98 6.23
CA SER A 660 -37.88 -8.80 5.27
C SER A 660 -36.92 -9.32 4.17
N SER A 661 -36.19 -10.38 4.47
CA SER A 661 -35.28 -11.00 3.51
C SER A 661 -36.05 -11.79 2.46
N ARG A 662 -35.73 -11.58 1.18
CA ARG A 662 -36.29 -12.35 0.06
C ARG A 662 -35.25 -13.32 -0.47
N LEU A 663 -35.65 -14.56 -0.72
CA LEU A 663 -34.85 -15.58 -1.37
C LEU A 663 -35.19 -15.59 -2.86
N GLU A 664 -34.21 -15.53 -3.72
CA GLU A 664 -34.38 -15.71 -5.16
C GLU A 664 -34.38 -17.21 -5.49
N PHE A 665 -35.42 -17.72 -6.07
CA PHE A 665 -35.46 -19.04 -6.69
C PHE A 665 -35.02 -18.91 -8.12
N LYS A 666 -34.14 -19.79 -8.63
CA LYS A 666 -33.55 -19.65 -9.94
C LYS A 666 -33.53 -20.97 -10.72
N LEU A 667 -33.83 -20.90 -12.02
CA LEU A 667 -33.79 -22.02 -12.95
C LEU A 667 -32.52 -21.96 -13.81
N ALA A 668 -32.12 -23.13 -14.33
CA ALA A 668 -31.11 -23.23 -15.37
C ALA A 668 -31.69 -22.74 -16.72
N GLY A 669 -31.25 -21.55 -17.16
CA GLY A 669 -31.68 -20.95 -18.42
C GLY A 669 -33.08 -20.33 -18.40
N ALA A 670 -33.43 -19.64 -19.50
CA ALA A 670 -34.76 -19.05 -19.68
C ALA A 670 -35.73 -20.11 -20.18
N PRO A 671 -36.88 -20.32 -19.48
CA PRO A 671 -37.86 -21.31 -19.93
C PRO A 671 -38.56 -20.84 -21.21
N ALA A 672 -38.78 -21.77 -22.17
CA ALA A 672 -39.48 -21.50 -23.43
C ALA A 672 -40.97 -21.30 -23.26
N GLN A 673 -41.53 -21.75 -22.12
CA GLN A 673 -42.95 -21.63 -21.75
C GLN A 673 -43.06 -21.19 -20.30
N PRO A 674 -44.23 -20.65 -19.84
CA PRO A 674 -44.44 -20.30 -18.48
C PRO A 674 -44.24 -21.49 -17.55
N VAL A 675 -43.41 -21.30 -16.47
CA VAL A 675 -43.12 -22.29 -15.47
C VAL A 675 -43.99 -22.02 -14.25
N GLU A 676 -44.62 -23.05 -13.72
CA GLU A 676 -45.33 -22.98 -12.46
C GLU A 676 -44.38 -23.24 -11.30
N TRP A 677 -44.38 -22.32 -10.35
CA TRP A 677 -43.58 -22.38 -9.14
C TRP A 677 -44.47 -22.79 -7.96
N TRP A 678 -44.09 -23.83 -7.25
CA TRP A 678 -44.83 -24.38 -6.13
C TRP A 678 -43.91 -24.46 -4.89
N LEU A 679 -44.42 -24.09 -3.72
CA LEU A 679 -43.71 -24.19 -2.45
C LEU A 679 -44.56 -24.93 -1.44
N ASN A 680 -44.07 -26.06 -0.89
CA ASN A 680 -44.82 -26.97 -0.02
C ASN A 680 -46.23 -27.31 -0.59
N GLY A 681 -46.34 -27.53 -1.90
CA GLY A 681 -47.60 -27.85 -2.55
C GLY A 681 -48.52 -26.66 -2.83
N LYS A 682 -48.14 -25.42 -2.44
CA LYS A 682 -48.91 -24.21 -2.73
C LYS A 682 -48.30 -23.50 -3.95
N LYS A 683 -49.12 -23.20 -4.94
CA LYS A 683 -48.68 -22.44 -6.15
C LYS A 683 -48.32 -21.00 -5.77
N LEU A 684 -47.11 -20.57 -6.09
CA LEU A 684 -46.60 -19.21 -5.87
C LEU A 684 -46.83 -18.32 -7.11
N ALA A 685 -46.46 -18.80 -8.29
CA ALA A 685 -46.52 -18.05 -9.53
C ALA A 685 -46.55 -18.97 -10.75
N ALA A 686 -46.93 -18.41 -11.90
CA ALA A 686 -46.72 -18.99 -13.22
C ALA A 686 -46.15 -17.89 -14.11
N GLN A 687 -44.90 -18.03 -14.57
CA GLN A 687 -44.19 -16.99 -15.33
C GLN A 687 -43.09 -17.57 -16.19
N SER A 688 -42.71 -16.84 -17.25
CA SER A 688 -41.60 -17.20 -18.12
C SER A 688 -40.25 -16.66 -17.65
N SER A 689 -40.20 -15.98 -16.49
CA SER A 689 -38.94 -15.54 -15.88
C SER A 689 -38.19 -16.74 -15.31
N PRO A 690 -36.86 -16.83 -15.52
CA PRO A 690 -36.03 -17.87 -14.93
C PRO A 690 -35.85 -17.71 -13.41
N SER A 691 -36.35 -16.65 -12.80
CA SER A 691 -36.24 -16.41 -11.35
C SER A 691 -37.51 -15.90 -10.73
N LEU A 692 -37.70 -16.24 -9.44
CA LEU A 692 -38.83 -15.81 -8.60
C LEU A 692 -38.32 -15.43 -7.20
N PHE A 693 -38.70 -14.25 -6.71
CA PHE A 693 -38.38 -13.81 -5.35
C PHE A 693 -39.45 -14.22 -4.36
N TRP A 694 -39.05 -14.93 -3.32
CA TRP A 694 -39.93 -15.37 -2.24
C TRP A 694 -39.56 -14.74 -0.90
N PRO A 695 -40.49 -14.14 -0.13
CA PRO A 695 -40.19 -13.64 1.21
C PRO A 695 -39.89 -14.81 2.14
N MET A 696 -38.72 -14.85 2.74
CA MET A 696 -38.29 -15.95 3.59
C MET A 696 -39.15 -16.03 4.85
N THR A 697 -39.59 -17.24 5.17
CA THR A 697 -40.23 -17.59 6.44
C THR A 697 -39.56 -18.83 7.01
N ALA A 698 -39.39 -18.87 8.36
CA ALA A 698 -38.77 -20.02 9.02
C ALA A 698 -39.57 -21.30 8.80
N GLY A 699 -38.87 -22.40 8.56
CA GLY A 699 -39.48 -23.72 8.32
C GLY A 699 -38.68 -24.58 7.37
N GLU A 700 -39.20 -25.79 7.13
CA GLU A 700 -38.71 -26.69 6.07
C GLU A 700 -39.55 -26.50 4.82
N TRP A 701 -38.86 -26.32 3.70
CA TRP A 701 -39.49 -25.93 2.45
C TRP A 701 -39.11 -26.90 1.32
N THR A 702 -40.13 -27.24 0.52
CA THR A 702 -39.96 -28.00 -0.73
C THR A 702 -40.40 -27.10 -1.87
N LEU A 703 -39.43 -26.63 -2.67
CA LEU A 703 -39.67 -25.89 -3.90
C LEU A 703 -39.82 -26.88 -5.03
N GLN A 704 -40.88 -26.75 -5.82
CA GLN A 704 -41.11 -27.54 -7.03
C GLN A 704 -41.44 -26.59 -8.18
N VAL A 705 -40.91 -26.91 -9.34
CA VAL A 705 -41.22 -26.21 -10.60
C VAL A 705 -41.82 -27.20 -11.60
N ARG A 706 -42.76 -26.72 -12.42
CA ARG A 706 -43.44 -27.55 -13.43
C ARG A 706 -43.57 -26.78 -14.74
N MET A 707 -43.30 -27.47 -15.86
CA MET A 707 -43.48 -26.97 -17.21
C MET A 707 -44.04 -28.11 -18.06
N GLY A 708 -45.38 -28.17 -18.26
CA GLY A 708 -46.04 -29.33 -18.85
C GLY A 708 -45.87 -30.60 -17.99
N GLU A 709 -45.35 -31.67 -18.57
CA GLU A 709 -45.05 -32.92 -17.85
C GLU A 709 -43.70 -32.93 -17.13
N ILE A 710 -42.83 -31.92 -17.40
CA ILE A 710 -41.50 -31.83 -16.83
C ILE A 710 -41.58 -31.13 -15.47
N SER A 711 -40.95 -31.71 -14.44
CA SER A 711 -40.84 -31.06 -13.14
C SER A 711 -39.51 -31.32 -12.47
N ASP A 712 -39.07 -30.37 -11.64
CA ASP A 712 -37.93 -30.53 -10.72
C ASP A 712 -38.31 -30.08 -9.31
N ARG A 713 -37.58 -30.58 -8.30
CA ARG A 713 -37.89 -30.36 -6.89
C ARG A 713 -36.64 -30.36 -6.03
N VAL A 714 -36.54 -29.35 -5.11
CA VAL A 714 -35.46 -29.26 -4.12
C VAL A 714 -36.05 -29.01 -2.74
N ARG A 715 -35.38 -29.48 -1.68
CA ARG A 715 -35.71 -29.21 -0.26
C ARG A 715 -34.67 -28.29 0.32
N PHE A 716 -35.10 -27.36 1.16
CA PHE A 716 -34.23 -26.46 1.90
C PHE A 716 -34.85 -26.04 3.21
N GLN A 717 -34.04 -25.53 4.14
CA GLN A 717 -34.50 -25.14 5.47
C GLN A 717 -34.17 -23.65 5.73
N VAL A 718 -35.11 -22.96 6.39
CA VAL A 718 -34.90 -21.58 6.88
C VAL A 718 -35.11 -21.59 8.40
N GLN A 719 -34.09 -21.14 9.15
CA GLN A 719 -34.17 -21.00 10.61
C GLN A 719 -34.06 -19.54 11.03
N LEU A 720 -34.71 -19.19 12.15
CA LEU A 720 -34.53 -17.89 12.79
C LEU A 720 -33.15 -17.84 13.45
N GLY A 721 -32.30 -16.90 13.04
CA GLY A 721 -31.03 -16.63 13.68
C GLY A 721 -31.21 -15.94 15.03
N GLU A 722 -30.50 -16.35 16.08
CA GLU A 722 -30.42 -15.60 17.32
C GLU A 722 -29.76 -14.23 17.07
N SER A 723 -30.40 -13.18 17.61
CA SER A 723 -29.94 -11.79 17.43
C SER A 723 -28.63 -11.53 18.16
N ARG A 724 -27.51 -11.79 17.50
CA ARG A 724 -26.23 -11.10 17.75
C ARG A 724 -25.78 -10.44 16.46
N PRO A 725 -25.51 -9.13 16.44
CA PRO A 725 -25.01 -8.45 15.24
C PRO A 725 -23.56 -8.83 15.01
N THR A 726 -23.32 -9.98 14.41
CA THR A 726 -22.03 -10.32 13.81
C THR A 726 -22.03 -9.77 12.39
N ARG A 727 -21.32 -8.66 12.18
CA ARG A 727 -20.94 -8.23 10.83
C ARG A 727 -20.04 -9.32 10.23
N ARG A 728 -20.59 -10.18 9.39
CA ARG A 728 -19.85 -11.14 8.59
C ARG A 728 -19.39 -10.45 7.30
N GLY A 729 -18.08 -10.50 7.07
CA GLY A 729 -17.35 -9.76 6.08
C GLY A 729 -17.80 -9.87 4.65
N PHE A 730 -18.47 -8.85 4.22
CA PHE A 730 -18.42 -8.13 2.95
C PHE A 730 -19.08 -6.77 3.22
N SER A 731 -18.33 -5.80 3.69
CA SER A 731 -18.84 -4.44 3.78
C SER A 731 -18.62 -3.75 2.42
N ILE A 732 -19.63 -3.70 1.59
CA ILE A 732 -19.74 -2.66 0.59
C ILE A 732 -20.06 -1.39 1.38
N ARG A 733 -19.10 -0.48 1.52
CA ARG A 733 -19.40 0.90 1.92
C ARG A 733 -20.21 1.51 0.80
N GLU A 734 -21.49 1.72 1.00
CA GLU A 734 -22.26 2.64 0.18
C GLU A 734 -21.57 4.01 0.25
N SER A 735 -21.11 4.50 -0.89
CA SER A 735 -20.70 5.89 -1.04
C SER A 735 -21.92 6.76 -0.78
N LYS A 736 -21.97 7.48 0.34
CA LYS A 736 -22.89 8.60 0.49
C LYS A 736 -22.56 9.62 -0.61
N LYS A 737 -23.57 9.92 -1.42
CA LYS A 737 -23.56 11.02 -2.37
C LYS A 737 -23.25 12.35 -1.69
#